data_52a637ab1c9baff16833393a89b6bbbc
#
_entry.id   52a637ab1c9baff16833393a89b6bbbc
#
_cell.length_a   1.000
_cell.length_b   1.000
_cell.length_c   1.000
_cell.angle_alpha   90.00
_cell.angle_beta   90.00
_cell.angle_gamma   90.00
#
_symmetry.space_group_name_H-M   'P 1'
#
loop_
_entity.id
_entity.type
_entity.pdbx_description
1 polymer ?
#
loop_
_entity_poly.entity_id
_entity_poly.type
_entity_poly.pdbx_seq_one_letter_code
_entity_poly.pdbx_strand_id
1 'polypeptide(L)'
;MASFPVEETSIAAVQAAYQEHRVTVHEIVAAHLARIDAYDQRGPIINSLITINPAALAEADALDAVLAKTPVGHLPDGALWGIPVIVKDNVDAVGMPMTAGFQGWKNYHPPRDAPLVAKIKAAGGIILAKSSLSEFARGGGDNVNSVLSGYARNPYNTAYATGGSSGGTGASLASSFGIVGIGTDTGGSVRMPSAHNALVGLRPTVGLVSRTGIVPLDTVRDTAGPMARSVTDMATVLDVIVGPDPADPATARADGHIAPSYRAALKKDSLKGARLGVLRQVFKPKVTDPRILAHFEKTLAELRAAGAEIIDPFIVPELDTIPRPNQSPSSFKSDMTRWYTTHPGVPYDSVEALAKSKLVHPLHQAATDASAIALPADQDPATLEDRKNEQRYRDAFTAAMDAAHIDALVFPTWAQLPARNGDRNTQLMVDTPRPPPNAGPTALGSSLTFVGSMLQWPALSVPCGYAGDDLPQGLQILGRAWDESRIIGYAFAYEQATHYRVPPPTTPPLSESLASKFIGTWKLIAINDRDAAGAETPTARAAADGQLIYSANGRLSVQIIRTGRDKVPATSSDGFTSYFGTWKLLPVESCVIHQQDGNLNQAQAGQAAKRYYTFDAAGHLSLATPPRKRDSDGAQIRTVFVWERIP
;
A
#
# COMPACT_ATOMS: atom_id res chain seq x y z
N MET A 1 10.38 -2.69 -25.57
CA MET A 1 11.25 -2.89 -24.37
C MET A 1 10.44 -3.69 -23.35
N ALA A 2 11.06 -4.61 -22.58
CA ALA A 2 10.36 -5.25 -21.48
C ALA A 2 9.92 -4.17 -20.48
N SER A 3 8.70 -4.27 -19.94
CA SER A 3 8.19 -3.33 -18.94
C SER A 3 9.08 -3.39 -17.68
N PHE A 4 9.31 -2.23 -17.05
CA PHE A 4 10.06 -2.21 -15.77
C PHE A 4 9.28 -2.98 -14.70
N PRO A 5 9.91 -3.98 -14.03
CA PRO A 5 9.23 -4.75 -12.99
C PRO A 5 9.01 -3.86 -11.75
N VAL A 6 7.75 -3.62 -11.37
CA VAL A 6 7.41 -2.82 -10.20
C VAL A 6 7.22 -3.64 -8.94
N GLU A 7 7.17 -4.97 -9.07
CA GLU A 7 7.12 -5.89 -7.94
C GLU A 7 8.43 -5.85 -7.15
N GLU A 8 8.29 -5.72 -5.83
CA GLU A 8 9.42 -5.66 -4.89
C GLU A 8 10.45 -4.56 -5.21
N THR A 9 10.13 -3.61 -6.11
CA THR A 9 11.06 -2.53 -6.45
C THR A 9 11.26 -1.56 -5.27
N SER A 10 12.43 -0.94 -5.20
CA SER A 10 12.78 0.06 -4.19
C SER A 10 12.81 1.47 -4.76
N ILE A 11 12.83 2.49 -3.88
CA ILE A 11 13.06 3.88 -4.28
C ILE A 11 14.32 3.98 -5.14
N ALA A 12 15.43 3.42 -4.66
CA ALA A 12 16.71 3.51 -5.35
C ALA A 12 16.69 2.85 -6.75
N ALA A 13 16.03 1.70 -6.90
CA ALA A 13 15.95 1.00 -8.17
C ALA A 13 15.15 1.79 -9.22
N VAL A 14 14.03 2.39 -8.80
CA VAL A 14 13.20 3.22 -9.68
C VAL A 14 13.93 4.51 -10.05
N GLN A 15 14.55 5.17 -9.09
CA GLN A 15 15.31 6.41 -9.35
C GLN A 15 16.52 6.17 -10.26
N ALA A 16 17.21 5.05 -10.13
CA ALA A 16 18.27 4.66 -11.05
C ALA A 16 17.74 4.46 -12.48
N ALA A 17 16.55 3.87 -12.63
CA ALA A 17 15.94 3.71 -13.94
C ALA A 17 15.51 5.04 -14.58
N TYR A 18 15.06 6.02 -13.77
CA TYR A 18 14.80 7.38 -14.24
C TYR A 18 16.09 8.09 -14.66
N GLN A 19 17.15 8.00 -13.85
CA GLN A 19 18.48 8.59 -14.19
C GLN A 19 19.02 8.09 -15.53
N GLU A 20 18.78 6.81 -15.82
CA GLU A 20 19.20 6.19 -17.08
C GLU A 20 18.19 6.39 -18.21
N HIS A 21 17.08 7.10 -17.99
CA HIS A 21 15.97 7.28 -18.93
C HIS A 21 15.44 5.96 -19.50
N ARG A 22 15.52 4.85 -18.71
CA ARG A 22 15.00 3.52 -19.10
C ARG A 22 13.50 3.38 -18.91
N VAL A 23 12.91 4.24 -18.09
CA VAL A 23 11.49 4.23 -17.75
C VAL A 23 11.04 5.67 -17.43
N THR A 24 9.77 5.97 -17.69
CA THR A 24 9.12 7.22 -17.32
C THR A 24 8.39 7.10 -15.99
N VAL A 25 8.08 8.24 -15.36
CA VAL A 25 7.25 8.28 -14.16
C VAL A 25 5.84 7.77 -14.46
N HIS A 26 5.31 8.14 -15.63
CA HIS A 26 4.03 7.63 -16.14
C HIS A 26 4.01 6.09 -16.19
N GLU A 27 5.04 5.46 -16.76
CA GLU A 27 5.11 4.00 -16.87
C GLU A 27 5.12 3.32 -15.49
N ILE A 28 5.86 3.86 -14.52
CA ILE A 28 5.88 3.33 -13.15
C ILE A 28 4.51 3.49 -12.48
N VAL A 29 3.89 4.66 -12.55
CA VAL A 29 2.55 4.90 -11.97
C VAL A 29 1.51 4.02 -12.64
N ALA A 30 1.52 3.91 -13.97
CA ALA A 30 0.60 3.06 -14.73
C ALA A 30 0.76 1.57 -14.37
N ALA A 31 1.99 1.09 -14.17
CA ALA A 31 2.24 -0.29 -13.76
C ALA A 31 1.69 -0.59 -12.34
N HIS A 32 1.82 0.33 -11.39
CA HIS A 32 1.20 0.20 -10.07
C HIS A 32 -0.34 0.24 -10.16
N LEU A 33 -0.92 1.15 -10.96
CA LEU A 33 -2.37 1.20 -11.19
C LEU A 33 -2.90 -0.10 -11.83
N ALA A 34 -2.16 -0.69 -12.76
CA ALA A 34 -2.52 -1.98 -13.35
C ALA A 34 -2.54 -3.11 -12.31
N ARG A 35 -1.60 -3.12 -11.36
CA ARG A 35 -1.62 -4.08 -10.25
C ARG A 35 -2.80 -3.86 -9.31
N ILE A 36 -3.12 -2.61 -9.00
CA ILE A 36 -4.30 -2.25 -8.20
C ILE A 36 -5.58 -2.77 -8.89
N ASP A 37 -5.73 -2.52 -10.19
CA ASP A 37 -6.89 -3.00 -10.96
C ASP A 37 -6.99 -4.53 -10.96
N ALA A 38 -5.86 -5.23 -11.06
CA ALA A 38 -5.83 -6.69 -11.11
C ALA A 38 -6.12 -7.36 -9.76
N TYR A 39 -5.72 -6.75 -8.64
CA TYR A 39 -5.63 -7.48 -7.37
C TYR A 39 -6.40 -6.83 -6.21
N ASP A 40 -6.72 -5.52 -6.26
CA ASP A 40 -7.37 -4.87 -5.11
C ASP A 40 -8.87 -5.14 -5.04
N GLN A 41 -9.63 -4.83 -6.11
CA GLN A 41 -11.07 -5.07 -6.18
C GLN A 41 -11.45 -6.24 -7.11
N ARG A 42 -10.45 -6.88 -7.70
CA ARG A 42 -10.57 -8.06 -8.57
C ARG A 42 -9.57 -9.14 -8.12
N GLY A 43 -9.58 -10.29 -8.78
CA GLY A 43 -8.68 -11.39 -8.47
C GLY A 43 -8.81 -11.82 -6.99
N PRO A 44 -7.76 -11.70 -6.17
CA PRO A 44 -7.79 -12.06 -4.76
C PRO A 44 -8.65 -11.12 -3.90
N ILE A 45 -9.04 -9.97 -4.43
CA ILE A 45 -9.87 -8.95 -3.76
C ILE A 45 -9.23 -8.53 -2.43
N ILE A 46 -8.07 -7.86 -2.51
CA ILE A 46 -7.31 -7.44 -1.31
C ILE A 46 -8.06 -6.37 -0.50
N ASN A 47 -8.90 -5.54 -1.12
CA ASN A 47 -9.68 -4.47 -0.49
C ASN A 47 -8.81 -3.50 0.34
N SER A 48 -7.62 -3.18 -0.12
CA SER A 48 -6.66 -2.39 0.62
C SER A 48 -6.80 -0.88 0.43
N LEU A 49 -7.55 -0.45 -0.61
CA LEU A 49 -7.67 0.96 -0.99
C LEU A 49 -9.12 1.45 -0.89
N ILE A 50 -9.29 2.72 -0.51
CA ILE A 50 -10.58 3.44 -0.52
C ILE A 50 -10.68 4.33 -1.76
N THR A 51 -9.61 5.09 -2.06
CA THR A 51 -9.59 6.05 -3.17
C THR A 51 -8.27 5.97 -3.91
N ILE A 52 -8.33 5.88 -5.23
CA ILE A 52 -7.18 6.05 -6.12
C ILE A 52 -7.14 7.52 -6.53
N ASN A 53 -5.95 8.12 -6.57
CA ASN A 53 -5.77 9.50 -7.01
C ASN A 53 -6.15 9.65 -8.49
N PRO A 54 -7.22 10.38 -8.82
CA PRO A 54 -7.64 10.55 -10.21
C PRO A 54 -6.65 11.36 -11.05
N ALA A 55 -5.76 12.13 -10.41
CA ALA A 55 -4.74 12.94 -11.07
C ALA A 55 -3.38 12.25 -11.18
N ALA A 56 -3.21 11.02 -10.67
CA ALA A 56 -1.89 10.37 -10.55
C ALA A 56 -1.11 10.30 -11.86
N LEU A 57 -1.76 9.97 -12.99
CA LEU A 57 -1.09 9.94 -14.30
C LEU A 57 -0.75 11.34 -14.81
N ALA A 58 -1.62 12.34 -14.59
CA ALA A 58 -1.32 13.72 -14.97
C ALA A 58 -0.17 14.31 -14.13
N GLU A 59 -0.10 13.98 -12.85
CA GLU A 59 1.05 14.33 -11.98
C GLU A 59 2.33 13.65 -12.48
N ALA A 60 2.25 12.38 -12.90
CA ALA A 60 3.37 11.66 -13.49
C ALA A 60 3.85 12.28 -14.80
N ASP A 61 2.92 12.64 -15.71
CA ASP A 61 3.24 13.33 -16.97
C ASP A 61 3.95 14.67 -16.74
N ALA A 62 3.55 15.40 -15.70
CA ALA A 62 4.21 16.66 -15.32
C ALA A 62 5.66 16.43 -14.86
N LEU A 63 5.93 15.35 -14.12
CA LEU A 63 7.29 14.97 -13.76
C LEU A 63 8.09 14.46 -14.97
N ASP A 64 7.47 13.73 -15.89
CA ASP A 64 8.13 13.29 -17.14
C ASP A 64 8.55 14.47 -18.01
N ALA A 65 7.76 15.54 -18.04
CA ALA A 65 8.15 16.78 -18.72
C ALA A 65 9.40 17.45 -18.11
N VAL A 66 9.67 17.22 -16.83
CA VAL A 66 10.91 17.65 -16.15
C VAL A 66 12.04 16.66 -16.46
N LEU A 67 11.78 15.36 -16.34
CA LEU A 67 12.76 14.30 -16.63
C LEU A 67 13.32 14.41 -18.04
N ALA A 68 12.47 14.66 -19.03
CA ALA A 68 12.88 14.81 -20.43
C ALA A 68 13.89 15.96 -20.68
N LYS A 69 13.96 16.94 -19.76
CA LYS A 69 14.91 18.06 -19.80
C LYS A 69 16.13 17.83 -18.89
N THR A 70 16.09 16.78 -18.07
CA THR A 70 17.17 16.43 -17.15
C THR A 70 18.21 15.59 -17.89
N PRO A 71 19.52 15.89 -17.81
CA PRO A 71 20.54 15.08 -18.46
C PRO A 71 20.56 13.64 -17.92
N VAL A 72 20.85 12.66 -18.79
CA VAL A 72 21.07 11.25 -18.38
C VAL A 72 22.14 11.19 -17.28
N GLY A 73 21.92 10.38 -16.28
CA GLY A 73 22.76 10.27 -15.09
C GLY A 73 22.41 11.22 -13.95
N HIS A 74 21.40 12.07 -14.14
CA HIS A 74 20.92 13.02 -13.13
C HIS A 74 19.44 12.79 -12.83
N LEU A 75 19.02 13.21 -11.63
CA LEU A 75 17.62 13.33 -11.25
C LEU A 75 17.34 14.76 -10.78
N PRO A 76 16.12 15.25 -10.94
CA PRO A 76 15.67 16.43 -10.22
C PRO A 76 15.77 16.25 -8.71
N ASP A 77 15.87 17.34 -7.95
CA ASP A 77 15.93 17.30 -6.50
C ASP A 77 14.67 16.69 -5.90
N GLY A 78 14.86 15.88 -4.86
CA GLY A 78 13.78 15.26 -4.11
C GLY A 78 14.02 13.77 -3.80
N ALA A 79 14.07 13.44 -2.51
CA ALA A 79 14.35 12.08 -2.07
C ALA A 79 13.27 11.06 -2.49
N LEU A 80 12.08 11.53 -2.83
CA LEU A 80 10.94 10.71 -3.29
C LEU A 80 10.53 11.06 -4.72
N TRP A 81 11.39 11.67 -5.51
CA TRP A 81 11.05 12.12 -6.85
C TRP A 81 10.53 10.97 -7.74
N GLY A 82 9.31 11.14 -8.25
CA GLY A 82 8.64 10.14 -9.09
C GLY A 82 8.15 8.87 -8.34
N ILE A 83 8.17 8.85 -7.01
CA ILE A 83 7.83 7.65 -6.22
C ILE A 83 6.33 7.61 -5.87
N PRO A 84 5.60 6.53 -6.24
CA PRO A 84 4.22 6.31 -5.82
C PRO A 84 4.11 5.97 -4.33
N VAL A 85 3.33 6.79 -3.59
CA VAL A 85 3.16 6.69 -2.14
C VAL A 85 1.70 6.35 -1.78
N ILE A 86 1.49 5.39 -0.90
CA ILE A 86 0.19 5.06 -0.34
C ILE A 86 0.01 5.77 1.01
N VAL A 87 -1.08 6.49 1.19
CA VAL A 87 -1.35 7.23 2.43
C VAL A 87 -2.62 6.73 3.08
N LYS A 88 -2.56 6.42 4.39
CA LYS A 88 -3.73 5.99 5.16
C LYS A 88 -4.84 7.04 5.12
N ASP A 89 -6.09 6.60 5.01
CA ASP A 89 -7.22 7.50 4.72
C ASP A 89 -7.74 8.30 5.93
N ASN A 90 -7.00 8.35 7.03
CA ASN A 90 -7.20 9.32 8.10
C ASN A 90 -6.23 10.52 8.03
N VAL A 91 -5.48 10.65 6.93
CA VAL A 91 -4.52 11.73 6.69
C VAL A 91 -5.01 12.60 5.54
N ASP A 92 -5.00 13.91 5.73
CA ASP A 92 -5.43 14.89 4.71
C ASP A 92 -4.50 14.88 3.49
N ALA A 93 -5.12 14.78 2.32
CA ALA A 93 -4.45 14.93 1.03
C ALA A 93 -5.39 15.65 0.05
N VAL A 94 -5.00 16.84 -0.40
CA VAL A 94 -5.79 17.64 -1.34
C VAL A 94 -5.96 16.88 -2.65
N GLY A 95 -7.16 16.96 -3.22
CA GLY A 95 -7.53 16.28 -4.47
C GLY A 95 -8.21 14.92 -4.25
N MET A 96 -8.20 14.40 -3.03
CA MET A 96 -8.87 13.15 -2.68
C MET A 96 -9.76 13.31 -1.44
N PRO A 97 -10.85 12.54 -1.32
CA PRO A 97 -11.61 12.48 -0.07
C PRO A 97 -10.73 12.03 1.10
N MET A 98 -11.04 12.53 2.31
CA MET A 98 -10.54 12.03 3.57
C MET A 98 -11.73 11.49 4.37
N THR A 99 -11.79 10.19 4.56
CA THR A 99 -12.98 9.54 5.12
C THR A 99 -12.77 8.97 6.52
N ALA A 100 -11.53 8.74 6.94
CA ALA A 100 -11.18 7.95 8.13
C ALA A 100 -11.90 6.58 8.18
N GLY A 101 -12.28 6.03 7.01
CA GLY A 101 -13.06 4.81 6.86
C GLY A 101 -14.56 4.99 7.11
N PHE A 102 -15.02 6.17 7.47
CA PHE A 102 -16.41 6.47 7.83
C PHE A 102 -17.24 6.86 6.61
N GLN A 103 -18.35 6.15 6.39
CA GLN A 103 -19.21 6.35 5.23
C GLN A 103 -19.80 7.77 5.15
N GLY A 104 -20.04 8.41 6.29
CA GLY A 104 -20.61 9.77 6.34
C GLY A 104 -19.66 10.83 5.77
N TRP A 105 -18.37 10.54 5.67
CA TRP A 105 -17.34 11.45 5.13
C TRP A 105 -16.87 11.10 3.71
N LYS A 106 -17.52 10.17 3.04
CA LYS A 106 -17.08 9.66 1.71
C LYS A 106 -16.86 10.73 0.64
N ASN A 107 -17.47 11.89 0.77
CA ASN A 107 -17.37 13.02 -0.15
C ASN A 107 -16.68 14.24 0.48
N TYR A 108 -16.14 14.13 1.69
CA TYR A 108 -15.43 15.24 2.33
C TYR A 108 -14.00 15.34 1.78
N HIS A 109 -13.66 16.52 1.26
CA HIS A 109 -12.32 16.84 0.76
C HIS A 109 -11.64 17.83 1.71
N PRO A 110 -10.46 17.50 2.23
CA PRO A 110 -9.75 18.39 3.12
C PRO A 110 -9.28 19.64 2.36
N PRO A 111 -9.31 20.83 3.01
CA PRO A 111 -8.94 22.09 2.34
C PRO A 111 -7.43 22.26 2.13
N ARG A 112 -6.61 21.44 2.79
CA ARG A 112 -5.14 21.49 2.75
C ARG A 112 -4.54 20.10 2.96
N ASP A 113 -3.32 19.92 2.48
CA ASP A 113 -2.53 18.72 2.80
C ASP A 113 -2.11 18.72 4.28
N ALA A 114 -2.05 17.54 4.88
CA ALA A 114 -1.30 17.36 6.12
C ALA A 114 0.18 17.72 5.88
N PRO A 115 0.90 18.33 6.85
CA PRO A 115 2.30 18.72 6.65
C PRO A 115 3.20 17.59 6.14
N LEU A 116 2.99 16.35 6.59
CA LEU A 116 3.73 15.19 6.09
C LEU A 116 3.42 14.90 4.60
N VAL A 117 2.18 15.10 4.15
CA VAL A 117 1.80 14.93 2.73
C VAL A 117 2.40 16.04 1.88
N ALA A 118 2.36 17.29 2.37
CA ALA A 118 3.00 18.42 1.70
C ALA A 118 4.51 18.20 1.53
N LYS A 119 5.19 17.66 2.56
CA LYS A 119 6.63 17.30 2.49
C LYS A 119 6.90 16.18 1.49
N ILE A 120 6.05 15.15 1.43
CA ILE A 120 6.18 14.07 0.43
C ILE A 120 6.05 14.63 -0.99
N LYS A 121 5.02 15.45 -1.25
CA LYS A 121 4.83 16.12 -2.54
C LYS A 121 6.00 17.05 -2.90
N ALA A 122 6.49 17.84 -1.93
CA ALA A 122 7.65 18.71 -2.12
C ALA A 122 8.94 17.91 -2.41
N ALA A 123 9.07 16.69 -1.90
CA ALA A 123 10.15 15.76 -2.23
C ALA A 123 9.94 15.02 -3.57
N GLY A 124 8.92 15.40 -4.36
CA GLY A 124 8.60 14.82 -5.67
C GLY A 124 7.79 13.52 -5.63
N GLY A 125 7.27 13.12 -4.47
CA GLY A 125 6.43 11.93 -4.33
C GLY A 125 5.00 12.14 -4.86
N ILE A 126 4.45 11.11 -5.49
CA ILE A 126 3.06 11.10 -5.99
C ILE A 126 2.20 10.34 -4.98
N ILE A 127 1.19 11.02 -4.42
CA ILE A 127 0.20 10.32 -3.58
C ILE A 127 -0.72 9.51 -4.50
N LEU A 128 -0.43 8.21 -4.61
CA LEU A 128 -1.12 7.33 -5.56
C LEU A 128 -2.52 6.94 -5.11
N ALA A 129 -2.70 6.70 -3.80
CA ALA A 129 -3.98 6.27 -3.27
C ALA A 129 -4.11 6.52 -1.76
N LYS A 130 -5.38 6.56 -1.30
CA LYS A 130 -5.77 6.54 0.10
C LYS A 130 -6.13 5.12 0.51
N SER A 131 -5.42 4.58 1.49
CA SER A 131 -5.58 3.19 1.91
C SER A 131 -6.67 2.99 2.94
N SER A 132 -7.30 1.82 2.90
CA SER A 132 -8.27 1.35 3.88
C SER A 132 -7.68 1.28 5.29
N LEU A 133 -8.56 1.39 6.29
CA LEU A 133 -8.19 1.39 7.70
C LEU A 133 -9.36 0.86 8.55
N SER A 134 -9.07 0.51 9.82
CA SER A 134 -10.15 0.42 10.81
C SER A 134 -10.74 1.82 11.01
N GLU A 135 -12.06 1.94 10.96
CA GLU A 135 -12.77 3.22 11.02
C GLU A 135 -12.33 4.07 12.22
N PHE A 136 -12.00 5.35 11.99
CA PHE A 136 -11.40 6.28 12.96
C PHE A 136 -10.10 5.76 13.61
N ALA A 137 -9.34 4.91 12.92
CA ALA A 137 -8.18 4.19 13.46
C ALA A 137 -8.49 3.37 14.74
N ARG A 138 -9.76 3.17 15.08
CA ARG A 138 -10.20 2.35 16.20
C ARG A 138 -10.04 0.88 15.87
N GLY A 139 -8.95 0.28 16.34
CA GLY A 139 -8.70 -1.14 16.16
C GLY A 139 -9.45 -1.97 17.18
N GLY A 140 -10.19 -2.99 16.75
CA GLY A 140 -10.41 -4.20 17.52
C GLY A 140 -9.26 -5.17 17.30
N GLY A 141 -8.04 -4.65 17.07
CA GLY A 141 -6.79 -5.40 16.93
C GLY A 141 -6.56 -5.97 15.54
N ASP A 142 -7.39 -6.82 15.01
CA ASP A 142 -6.99 -7.69 13.91
C ASP A 142 -7.61 -7.35 12.55
N ASN A 143 -8.72 -6.60 12.51
CA ASN A 143 -9.47 -6.40 11.29
C ASN A 143 -9.49 -4.95 10.83
N VAL A 144 -9.14 -4.73 9.57
CA VAL A 144 -9.42 -3.48 8.88
C VAL A 144 -10.80 -3.60 8.25
N ASN A 145 -11.73 -2.88 8.83
CA ASN A 145 -13.13 -2.87 8.45
C ASN A 145 -13.59 -1.44 8.18
N SER A 146 -13.91 -1.19 6.94
CA SER A 146 -14.60 0.00 6.50
C SER A 146 -15.75 -0.42 5.59
N VAL A 147 -16.90 0.21 5.71
CA VAL A 147 -18.01 -0.02 4.79
C VAL A 147 -17.71 0.50 3.37
N LEU A 148 -16.66 1.30 3.21
CA LEU A 148 -16.28 1.89 1.92
C LEU A 148 -15.50 0.92 1.03
N SER A 149 -14.60 0.13 1.61
CA SER A 149 -13.79 -0.85 0.86
C SER A 149 -14.11 -2.30 1.23
N GLY A 150 -14.82 -2.53 2.33
CA GLY A 150 -14.98 -3.86 2.91
C GLY A 150 -13.77 -4.26 3.78
N TYR A 151 -13.69 -5.56 4.12
CA TYR A 151 -12.56 -6.09 4.89
C TYR A 151 -11.31 -6.19 4.03
N ALA A 152 -10.22 -5.58 4.47
CA ALA A 152 -8.91 -5.75 3.85
C ALA A 152 -8.39 -7.18 4.13
N ARG A 153 -7.80 -7.82 3.13
CA ARG A 153 -7.33 -9.20 3.17
C ARG A 153 -5.81 -9.27 3.13
N ASN A 154 -5.27 -10.22 3.88
CA ASN A 154 -3.83 -10.44 3.91
C ASN A 154 -3.35 -11.02 2.57
N PRO A 155 -2.43 -10.38 1.86
CA PRO A 155 -1.97 -10.87 0.56
C PRO A 155 -1.13 -12.16 0.64
N TYR A 156 -0.63 -12.53 1.82
CA TYR A 156 0.02 -13.84 2.00
C TYR A 156 -1.00 -14.98 2.09
N ASN A 157 -2.17 -14.71 2.68
CA ASN A 157 -3.29 -15.63 2.70
C ASN A 157 -4.59 -14.84 2.92
N THR A 158 -5.42 -14.76 1.89
CA THR A 158 -6.66 -13.95 1.89
C THR A 158 -7.74 -14.39 2.86
N ALA A 159 -7.58 -15.56 3.49
CA ALA A 159 -8.45 -16.01 4.57
C ALA A 159 -8.15 -15.32 5.91
N TYR A 160 -7.09 -14.51 5.99
CA TYR A 160 -6.62 -13.87 7.22
C TYR A 160 -6.63 -12.35 7.11
N ALA A 161 -6.68 -11.71 8.28
CA ALA A 161 -6.67 -10.26 8.43
C ALA A 161 -5.27 -9.67 8.20
N THR A 162 -5.23 -8.39 7.84
CA THR A 162 -3.99 -7.63 7.56
C THR A 162 -3.33 -7.09 8.82
N GLY A 163 -3.97 -7.21 9.98
CA GLY A 163 -3.65 -6.35 11.12
C GLY A 163 -4.13 -4.91 10.88
N GLY A 164 -4.21 -4.13 11.95
CA GLY A 164 -4.74 -2.76 11.87
C GLY A 164 -4.12 -1.80 12.89
N SER A 165 -4.56 -0.57 12.80
CA SER A 165 -5.59 0.01 11.92
C SER A 165 -5.08 0.41 10.52
N SER A 166 -3.77 0.43 10.23
CA SER A 166 -3.19 0.75 8.90
C SER A 166 -3.08 -0.50 8.00
N GLY A 167 -4.03 -1.42 8.08
CA GLY A 167 -3.95 -2.70 7.37
C GLY A 167 -4.06 -2.56 5.86
N GLY A 168 -4.82 -1.56 5.38
CA GLY A 168 -4.86 -1.23 3.96
C GLY A 168 -3.50 -0.77 3.43
N THR A 169 -2.78 0.10 4.18
CA THR A 169 -1.40 0.48 3.83
C THR A 169 -0.49 -0.75 3.80
N GLY A 170 -0.59 -1.63 4.83
CA GLY A 170 0.20 -2.87 4.89
C GLY A 170 -0.05 -3.78 3.70
N ALA A 171 -1.29 -4.10 3.41
CA ALA A 171 -1.66 -4.99 2.31
C ALA A 171 -1.30 -4.40 0.93
N SER A 172 -1.52 -3.08 0.72
CA SER A 172 -1.15 -2.39 -0.52
C SER A 172 0.35 -2.48 -0.81
N LEU A 173 1.19 -2.20 0.20
CA LEU A 173 2.64 -2.23 0.03
C LEU A 173 3.16 -3.65 -0.15
N ALA A 174 2.61 -4.62 0.59
CA ALA A 174 2.96 -6.02 0.40
C ALA A 174 2.63 -6.51 -1.00
N SER A 175 1.52 -6.04 -1.59
CA SER A 175 1.06 -6.34 -2.94
C SER A 175 1.76 -5.52 -4.03
N SER A 176 2.71 -4.65 -3.68
CA SER A 176 3.37 -3.73 -4.61
C SER A 176 2.38 -2.81 -5.36
N PHE A 177 1.36 -2.27 -4.65
CA PHE A 177 0.46 -1.24 -5.19
C PHE A 177 1.05 0.17 -5.07
N GLY A 178 2.11 0.32 -4.34
CA GLY A 178 2.97 1.48 -4.21
C GLY A 178 4.36 1.05 -3.74
N ILE A 179 5.27 1.98 -3.65
CA ILE A 179 6.64 1.67 -3.22
C ILE A 179 6.80 1.83 -1.71
N VAL A 180 6.26 2.93 -1.16
CA VAL A 180 6.27 3.25 0.26
C VAL A 180 4.91 3.77 0.69
N GLY A 181 4.67 3.86 2.00
CA GLY A 181 3.42 4.41 2.50
C GLY A 181 3.51 5.00 3.90
N ILE A 182 2.43 5.66 4.27
CA ILE A 182 2.23 6.28 5.58
C ILE A 182 1.08 5.59 6.29
N GLY A 183 1.34 5.12 7.50
CA GLY A 183 0.34 4.71 8.47
C GLY A 183 0.24 5.66 9.65
N THR A 184 -0.70 5.39 10.57
CA THR A 184 -0.77 6.05 11.88
C THR A 184 -0.77 5.01 12.98
N ASP A 185 -0.16 5.32 14.12
CA ASP A 185 0.03 4.38 15.23
C ASP A 185 -0.35 5.03 16.57
N THR A 186 -1.45 4.57 17.15
CA THR A 186 -1.89 4.93 18.49
C THR A 186 -1.56 3.82 19.50
N GLY A 187 -1.75 2.55 19.09
CA GLY A 187 -1.56 1.37 19.91
C GLY A 187 -0.78 0.24 19.23
N GLY A 188 -0.17 0.52 18.05
CA GLY A 188 0.52 -0.49 17.24
C GLY A 188 0.10 -0.49 15.77
N SER A 189 -0.68 0.51 15.37
CA SER A 189 -1.36 0.50 14.08
C SER A 189 -0.48 0.74 12.84
N VAL A 190 0.82 0.96 12.99
CA VAL A 190 1.85 0.84 11.94
C VAL A 190 2.55 -0.51 12.05
N ARG A 191 2.95 -0.88 13.27
CA ARG A 191 3.83 -2.03 13.54
C ARG A 191 3.13 -3.37 13.35
N MET A 192 1.92 -3.53 13.87
CA MET A 192 1.13 -4.76 13.69
C MET A 192 0.86 -5.07 12.21
N PRO A 193 0.28 -4.15 11.40
CA PRO A 193 0.09 -4.45 9.98
C PRO A 193 1.40 -4.62 9.22
N SER A 194 2.50 -3.99 9.64
CA SER A 194 3.82 -4.28 9.07
C SER A 194 4.27 -5.71 9.35
N ALA A 195 4.12 -6.18 10.60
CA ALA A 195 4.44 -7.56 10.96
C ALA A 195 3.61 -8.60 10.17
N HIS A 196 2.30 -8.36 10.05
CA HIS A 196 1.37 -9.28 9.38
C HIS A 196 1.48 -9.26 7.85
N ASN A 197 2.20 -8.30 7.25
CA ASN A 197 2.36 -8.17 5.80
C ASN A 197 3.85 -8.20 5.38
N ALA A 198 4.74 -8.74 6.21
CA ALA A 198 6.19 -8.82 5.98
C ALA A 198 6.81 -7.49 5.53
N LEU A 199 6.47 -6.41 6.23
CA LEU A 199 6.97 -5.05 6.00
C LEU A 199 7.80 -4.55 7.18
N VAL A 200 8.59 -3.52 6.89
CA VAL A 200 9.18 -2.66 7.90
C VAL A 200 8.23 -1.51 8.19
N GLY A 201 7.94 -1.27 9.47
CA GLY A 201 7.11 -0.15 9.88
C GLY A 201 7.62 0.47 11.16
N LEU A 202 7.80 1.78 11.13
CA LEU A 202 8.29 2.56 12.26
C LEU A 202 7.16 3.40 12.86
N ARG A 203 6.94 3.21 14.18
CA ARG A 203 6.32 4.20 15.04
C ARG A 203 7.42 5.13 15.55
N PRO A 204 7.51 6.40 15.12
CA PRO A 204 8.48 7.33 15.68
C PRO A 204 8.08 7.78 17.11
N THR A 205 9.00 8.42 17.82
CA THR A 205 8.72 9.16 19.05
C THR A 205 7.61 10.17 18.82
N VAL A 206 6.65 10.26 19.75
CA VAL A 206 5.56 11.24 19.64
C VAL A 206 6.13 12.66 19.60
N GLY A 207 5.83 13.38 18.52
CA GLY A 207 6.35 14.73 18.25
C GLY A 207 7.46 14.77 17.19
N LEU A 208 8.05 13.64 16.77
CA LEU A 208 9.03 13.64 15.69
C LEU A 208 8.39 13.97 14.33
N VAL A 209 7.16 13.50 14.10
CA VAL A 209 6.34 13.77 12.92
C VAL A 209 5.08 14.50 13.34
N SER A 210 4.72 15.56 12.60
CA SER A 210 3.48 16.32 12.83
C SER A 210 2.23 15.46 12.68
N ARG A 211 1.22 15.71 13.52
CA ARG A 211 -0.10 15.09 13.48
C ARG A 211 -1.17 16.04 12.93
N THR A 212 -0.81 17.26 12.52
CA THR A 212 -1.73 18.20 11.86
C THR A 212 -2.30 17.56 10.59
N GLY A 213 -3.59 17.69 10.37
CA GLY A 213 -4.27 17.08 9.23
C GLY A 213 -4.42 15.55 9.33
N ILE A 214 -4.32 15.01 10.56
CA ILE A 214 -4.60 13.59 10.85
C ILE A 214 -5.82 13.52 11.75
N VAL A 215 -6.81 12.69 11.38
CA VAL A 215 -7.95 12.40 12.26
C VAL A 215 -7.44 11.69 13.51
N PRO A 216 -7.66 12.25 14.71
CA PRO A 216 -7.08 11.72 15.93
C PRO A 216 -7.83 10.51 16.45
N LEU A 217 -7.12 9.68 17.22
CA LEU A 217 -7.71 8.67 18.08
C LEU A 217 -7.39 8.93 19.56
N ASP A 218 -6.14 9.21 19.89
CA ASP A 218 -5.65 9.65 21.20
C ASP A 218 -4.35 10.43 20.97
N THR A 219 -4.43 11.76 20.92
CA THR A 219 -3.30 12.63 20.55
C THR A 219 -2.09 12.52 21.48
N VAL A 220 -2.25 11.99 22.68
CA VAL A 220 -1.10 11.74 23.58
C VAL A 220 -0.22 10.60 23.07
N ARG A 221 -0.81 9.65 22.31
CA ARG A 221 -0.12 8.46 21.80
C ARG A 221 0.01 8.46 20.29
N ASP A 222 -0.82 9.22 19.58
CA ASP A 222 -0.87 9.22 18.12
C ASP A 222 0.46 9.70 17.51
N THR A 223 0.89 9.00 16.47
CA THR A 223 1.96 9.44 15.58
C THR A 223 1.73 8.86 14.18
N ALA A 224 2.23 9.55 13.15
CA ALA A 224 2.32 8.98 11.83
C ALA A 224 3.68 8.30 11.66
N GLY A 225 3.73 7.23 10.85
CA GLY A 225 4.98 6.54 10.61
C GLY A 225 5.07 5.90 9.24
N PRO A 226 6.31 5.80 8.70
CA PRO A 226 6.56 5.19 7.41
C PRO A 226 6.44 3.67 7.47
N MET A 227 5.94 3.11 6.37
CA MET A 227 5.85 1.67 6.09
C MET A 227 6.48 1.40 4.74
N ALA A 228 7.33 0.37 4.64
CA ALA A 228 8.02 0.02 3.41
C ALA A 228 8.40 -1.47 3.38
N ARG A 229 8.87 -1.96 2.23
CA ARG A 229 9.38 -3.32 2.09
C ARG A 229 10.80 -3.50 2.62
N SER A 230 11.55 -2.40 2.80
CA SER A 230 12.91 -2.42 3.33
C SER A 230 13.14 -1.34 4.38
N VAL A 231 14.12 -1.57 5.27
CA VAL A 231 14.56 -0.56 6.24
C VAL A 231 15.11 0.68 5.54
N THR A 232 15.77 0.51 4.39
CA THR A 232 16.32 1.61 3.60
C THR A 232 15.23 2.56 3.08
N ASP A 233 14.19 2.02 2.46
CA ASP A 233 13.09 2.83 1.93
C ASP A 233 12.28 3.49 3.07
N MET A 234 12.08 2.76 4.18
CA MET A 234 11.43 3.30 5.39
C MET A 234 12.21 4.49 5.95
N ALA A 235 13.53 4.38 6.09
CA ALA A 235 14.40 5.46 6.58
C ALA A 235 14.41 6.67 5.61
N THR A 236 14.34 6.42 4.29
CA THR A 236 14.24 7.48 3.28
C THR A 236 12.96 8.30 3.44
N VAL A 237 11.83 7.63 3.68
CA VAL A 237 10.55 8.32 3.94
C VAL A 237 10.61 9.09 5.26
N LEU A 238 11.22 8.52 6.31
CA LEU A 238 11.37 9.20 7.59
C LEU A 238 12.15 10.51 7.45
N ASP A 239 13.28 10.51 6.72
CA ASP A 239 14.07 11.71 6.44
C ASP A 239 13.22 12.85 5.84
N VAL A 240 12.18 12.50 5.06
CA VAL A 240 11.30 13.48 4.41
C VAL A 240 10.23 14.03 5.34
N ILE A 241 9.61 13.19 6.17
CA ILE A 241 8.38 13.56 6.91
C ILE A 241 8.62 14.18 8.28
N VAL A 242 9.83 14.07 8.84
CA VAL A 242 10.19 14.63 10.16
C VAL A 242 10.27 16.15 10.14
N GLY A 243 10.16 16.74 11.33
CA GLY A 243 10.46 18.17 11.54
C GLY A 243 9.34 18.94 12.23
N PRO A 244 9.62 20.17 12.64
CA PRO A 244 8.73 20.99 13.44
C PRO A 244 7.47 21.39 12.67
N ASP A 245 6.38 21.54 13.41
CA ASP A 245 5.13 22.12 12.95
C ASP A 245 4.51 22.94 14.08
N PRO A 246 4.44 24.27 13.95
CA PRO A 246 3.83 25.13 14.98
C PRO A 246 2.35 24.82 15.27
N ALA A 247 1.64 24.17 14.34
CA ALA A 247 0.25 23.76 14.55
C ALA A 247 0.10 22.47 15.36
N ASP A 248 1.20 21.69 15.53
CA ASP A 248 1.28 20.55 16.45
C ASP A 248 2.31 20.81 17.55
N PRO A 249 1.90 21.30 18.73
CA PRO A 249 2.81 21.63 19.81
C PRO A 249 3.72 20.49 20.30
N ALA A 250 3.32 19.22 20.03
CA ALA A 250 4.17 18.09 20.41
C ALA A 250 5.48 18.06 19.62
N THR A 251 5.53 18.66 18.43
CA THR A 251 6.74 18.69 17.59
C THR A 251 7.85 19.57 18.18
N ALA A 252 7.53 20.51 19.05
CA ALA A 252 8.53 21.29 19.77
C ALA A 252 9.44 20.41 20.67
N ARG A 253 8.96 19.23 21.08
CA ARG A 253 9.75 18.26 21.86
C ARG A 253 10.89 17.63 21.06
N ALA A 254 10.82 17.68 19.73
CA ALA A 254 11.83 17.11 18.84
C ALA A 254 13.02 18.04 18.60
N ASP A 255 12.98 19.26 19.11
CA ASP A 255 14.09 20.22 18.95
C ASP A 255 15.38 19.64 19.54
N GLY A 256 16.47 19.70 18.76
CA GLY A 256 17.75 19.07 19.10
C GLY A 256 17.81 17.54 18.98
N HIS A 257 16.70 16.87 18.65
CA HIS A 257 16.63 15.41 18.54
C HIS A 257 16.48 14.88 17.11
N ILE A 258 16.19 15.73 16.14
CA ILE A 258 16.06 15.32 14.75
C ILE A 258 17.44 15.03 14.18
N ALA A 259 17.66 13.79 13.77
CA ALA A 259 18.91 13.41 13.10
C ALA A 259 19.04 14.10 11.74
N PRO A 260 20.26 14.50 11.33
CA PRO A 260 20.48 15.06 9.97
C PRO A 260 20.08 14.10 8.85
N SER A 261 20.18 12.80 9.08
CA SER A 261 19.64 11.75 8.21
C SER A 261 19.54 10.44 8.98
N TYR A 262 18.38 9.80 8.93
CA TYR A 262 18.15 8.46 9.48
C TYR A 262 18.78 7.36 8.60
N ARG A 263 18.97 7.63 7.30
CA ARG A 263 19.74 6.73 6.41
C ARG A 263 21.22 6.61 6.81
N ALA A 264 21.77 7.59 7.50
CA ALA A 264 23.14 7.51 8.00
C ALA A 264 23.34 6.37 9.04
N ALA A 265 22.25 5.89 9.66
CA ALA A 265 22.23 4.78 10.59
C ALA A 265 22.30 3.39 9.92
N LEU A 266 22.18 3.28 8.59
CA LEU A 266 22.11 2.02 7.85
C LEU A 266 23.50 1.35 7.75
N LYS A 267 23.93 0.73 8.84
CA LYS A 267 25.22 0.04 8.94
C LYS A 267 25.00 -1.44 9.25
N LYS A 268 25.62 -2.32 8.47
CA LYS A 268 25.47 -3.80 8.60
C LYS A 268 25.99 -4.35 9.92
N ASP A 269 26.86 -3.63 10.59
CA ASP A 269 27.49 -4.03 11.87
C ASP A 269 26.87 -3.33 13.09
N SER A 270 25.73 -2.64 12.95
CA SER A 270 25.07 -1.91 14.06
C SER A 270 24.70 -2.80 15.25
N LEU A 271 24.46 -4.11 15.03
CA LEU A 271 24.15 -5.05 16.11
C LEU A 271 25.37 -5.50 16.92
N LYS A 272 26.61 -5.26 16.44
CA LYS A 272 27.80 -5.67 17.18
C LYS A 272 27.92 -4.90 18.51
N GLY A 273 27.87 -5.66 19.60
CA GLY A 273 27.94 -5.12 20.97
C GLY A 273 26.66 -4.42 21.43
N ALA A 274 25.59 -4.42 20.64
CA ALA A 274 24.29 -3.92 21.07
C ALA A 274 23.74 -4.78 22.21
N ARG A 275 23.30 -4.15 23.29
CA ARG A 275 22.74 -4.82 24.47
C ARG A 275 21.21 -4.80 24.38
N LEU A 276 20.61 -5.93 24.01
CA LEU A 276 19.18 -6.07 23.75
C LEU A 276 18.48 -6.81 24.88
N GLY A 277 17.52 -6.14 25.54
CA GLY A 277 16.72 -6.74 26.61
C GLY A 277 15.48 -7.45 26.05
N VAL A 278 15.31 -8.73 26.41
CA VAL A 278 14.12 -9.52 26.03
C VAL A 278 13.03 -9.33 27.07
N LEU A 279 11.97 -8.58 26.73
CA LEU A 279 10.89 -8.22 27.64
C LEU A 279 9.85 -9.36 27.75
N ARG A 280 10.23 -10.49 28.35
CA ARG A 280 9.36 -11.68 28.49
C ARG A 280 8.10 -11.45 29.31
N GLN A 281 8.06 -10.42 30.15
CA GLN A 281 6.88 -10.07 30.96
C GLN A 281 5.64 -9.79 30.10
N VAL A 282 5.79 -9.33 28.84
CA VAL A 282 4.67 -8.94 28.00
C VAL A 282 4.17 -10.04 27.05
N PHE A 283 4.96 -11.09 26.77
CA PHE A 283 4.58 -12.20 25.89
C PHE A 283 4.68 -13.57 26.61
N LYS A 284 3.86 -13.73 27.61
CA LYS A 284 3.81 -14.94 28.45
C LYS A 284 3.29 -16.14 27.64
N PRO A 285 3.77 -17.39 27.88
CA PRO A 285 3.33 -18.60 27.15
C PRO A 285 1.83 -18.86 27.17
N LYS A 286 1.12 -18.40 28.21
CA LYS A 286 -0.35 -18.59 28.32
C LYS A 286 -1.16 -17.74 27.34
N VAL A 287 -0.57 -16.66 26.77
CA VAL A 287 -1.27 -15.68 25.93
C VAL A 287 -0.59 -15.51 24.55
N THR A 288 0.54 -16.15 24.35
CA THR A 288 1.29 -16.09 23.10
C THR A 288 1.19 -17.42 22.37
N ASP A 289 0.91 -17.37 21.08
CA ASP A 289 0.86 -18.57 20.23
C ASP A 289 2.20 -19.33 20.30
N PRO A 290 2.21 -20.63 20.57
CA PRO A 290 3.44 -21.41 20.71
C PRO A 290 4.32 -21.38 19.46
N ARG A 291 3.74 -21.20 18.27
CA ARG A 291 4.49 -21.05 17.00
C ARG A 291 5.26 -19.73 16.97
N ILE A 292 4.67 -18.64 17.49
CA ILE A 292 5.35 -17.35 17.66
C ILE A 292 6.50 -17.47 18.66
N LEU A 293 6.28 -18.14 19.79
CA LEU A 293 7.33 -18.36 20.79
C LEU A 293 8.51 -19.13 20.20
N ALA A 294 8.26 -20.26 19.55
CA ALA A 294 9.29 -21.07 18.94
C ALA A 294 10.06 -20.29 17.86
N HIS A 295 9.36 -19.50 17.06
CA HIS A 295 9.96 -18.66 16.05
C HIS A 295 10.83 -17.55 16.65
N PHE A 296 10.39 -16.94 17.73
CA PHE A 296 11.12 -15.86 18.40
C PHE A 296 12.44 -16.37 19.04
N GLU A 297 12.50 -17.60 19.55
CA GLU A 297 13.76 -18.19 20.01
C GLU A 297 14.81 -18.29 18.88
N LYS A 298 14.36 -18.62 17.66
CA LYS A 298 15.24 -18.58 16.47
C LYS A 298 15.72 -17.15 16.20
N THR A 299 14.81 -16.17 16.26
CA THR A 299 15.13 -14.75 16.08
C THR A 299 16.19 -14.28 17.08
N LEU A 300 16.11 -14.70 18.37
CA LEU A 300 17.14 -14.39 19.36
C LEU A 300 18.50 -15.00 19.04
N ALA A 301 18.52 -16.22 18.49
CA ALA A 301 19.77 -16.84 18.03
C ALA A 301 20.40 -16.08 16.85
N GLU A 302 19.59 -15.58 15.93
CA GLU A 302 20.03 -14.77 14.78
C GLU A 302 20.59 -13.41 15.23
N LEU A 303 19.94 -12.73 16.20
CA LEU A 303 20.46 -11.49 16.78
C LEU A 303 21.83 -11.70 17.46
N ARG A 304 21.99 -12.82 18.20
CA ARG A 304 23.32 -13.19 18.76
C ARG A 304 24.37 -13.45 17.67
N ALA A 305 23.98 -14.15 16.61
CA ALA A 305 24.88 -14.41 15.47
C ALA A 305 25.29 -13.11 14.75
N ALA A 306 24.42 -12.09 14.73
CA ALA A 306 24.71 -10.76 14.21
C ALA A 306 25.56 -9.90 15.18
N GLY A 307 25.91 -10.41 16.37
CA GLY A 307 26.82 -9.78 17.32
C GLY A 307 26.16 -9.06 18.48
N ALA A 308 24.84 -9.18 18.67
CA ALA A 308 24.15 -8.59 19.81
C ALA A 308 24.36 -9.40 21.10
N GLU A 309 24.50 -8.71 22.23
CA GLU A 309 24.39 -9.28 23.57
C GLU A 309 22.91 -9.32 23.98
N ILE A 310 22.39 -10.51 24.23
CA ILE A 310 20.97 -10.72 24.56
C ILE A 310 20.83 -10.93 26.07
N ILE A 311 20.16 -9.98 26.74
CA ILE A 311 19.83 -10.03 28.16
C ILE A 311 18.41 -10.62 28.27
N ASP A 312 18.33 -11.90 28.67
CA ASP A 312 17.09 -12.67 28.70
C ASP A 312 16.96 -13.49 30.00
N PRO A 313 15.94 -13.27 30.81
CA PRO A 313 14.94 -12.21 30.67
C PRO A 313 15.45 -10.83 31.09
N PHE A 314 14.97 -9.77 30.44
CA PHE A 314 15.00 -8.43 30.94
C PHE A 314 13.72 -8.16 31.75
N ILE A 315 13.86 -7.62 32.94
CA ILE A 315 12.76 -7.42 33.90
C ILE A 315 12.61 -5.92 34.23
N VAL A 316 11.38 -5.41 34.10
CA VAL A 316 10.96 -4.13 34.67
C VAL A 316 10.24 -4.44 36.00
N PRO A 317 10.82 -4.16 37.14
CA PRO A 317 10.34 -4.69 38.45
C PRO A 317 8.89 -4.31 38.75
N GLU A 318 8.50 -3.08 38.45
CA GLU A 318 7.17 -2.54 38.78
C GLU A 318 6.10 -2.79 37.70
N LEU A 319 6.45 -3.39 36.57
CA LEU A 319 5.55 -3.51 35.41
C LEU A 319 4.22 -4.19 35.76
N ASP A 320 4.25 -5.21 36.62
CA ASP A 320 3.07 -5.96 37.04
C ASP A 320 2.18 -5.23 38.04
N THR A 321 2.64 -4.11 38.62
CA THR A 321 1.94 -3.33 39.65
C THR A 321 1.32 -2.04 39.12
N ILE A 322 1.82 -1.50 38.02
CA ILE A 322 1.29 -0.28 37.40
C ILE A 322 0.02 -0.64 36.61
N PRO A 323 -1.14 -0.03 36.94
CA PRO A 323 -2.35 -0.26 36.13
C PRO A 323 -2.12 0.11 34.68
N ARG A 324 -2.57 -0.77 33.79
CA ARG A 324 -2.44 -0.53 32.35
C ARG A 324 -3.33 0.65 31.92
N PRO A 325 -2.76 1.73 31.33
CA PRO A 325 -3.55 2.80 30.76
C PRO A 325 -4.40 2.32 29.59
N ASN A 326 -5.64 2.77 29.52
CA ASN A 326 -6.57 2.40 28.48
C ASN A 326 -6.70 3.50 27.39
N GLN A 327 -7.29 3.14 26.26
CA GLN A 327 -7.78 4.12 25.31
C GLN A 327 -9.06 4.76 25.89
N SER A 328 -9.01 6.06 26.18
CA SER A 328 -10.10 6.75 26.83
C SER A 328 -11.15 7.25 25.82
N PRO A 329 -12.46 6.97 26.05
CA PRO A 329 -13.55 7.64 25.31
C PRO A 329 -13.49 9.16 25.41
N SER A 330 -13.05 9.69 26.56
CA SER A 330 -12.88 11.13 26.85
C SER A 330 -11.75 11.75 26.01
N SER A 331 -10.62 11.02 25.83
CA SER A 331 -9.54 11.46 24.95
C SER A 331 -10.03 11.59 23.51
N PHE A 332 -10.70 10.58 22.97
CA PHE A 332 -11.25 10.63 21.62
C PHE A 332 -12.22 11.81 21.43
N LYS A 333 -13.15 12.01 22.37
CA LYS A 333 -14.08 13.14 22.33
C LYS A 333 -13.37 14.49 22.27
N SER A 334 -12.45 14.71 23.19
CA SER A 334 -11.71 15.97 23.30
C SER A 334 -10.85 16.24 22.08
N ASP A 335 -10.17 15.21 21.57
CA ASP A 335 -9.29 15.31 20.41
C ASP A 335 -10.08 15.56 19.12
N MET A 336 -11.19 14.87 18.91
CA MET A 336 -12.10 15.11 17.79
C MET A 336 -12.71 16.51 17.86
N THR A 337 -13.10 16.97 19.04
CA THR A 337 -13.64 18.33 19.21
C THR A 337 -12.62 19.39 18.74
N ARG A 338 -11.33 19.23 19.11
CA ARG A 338 -10.27 20.12 18.59
C ARG A 338 -10.05 19.97 17.10
N TRP A 339 -10.06 18.74 16.58
CA TRP A 339 -9.87 18.47 15.15
C TRP A 339 -10.93 19.14 14.30
N TYR A 340 -12.22 19.10 14.72
CA TYR A 340 -13.32 19.75 14.01
C TYR A 340 -13.11 21.26 13.86
N THR A 341 -12.45 21.94 14.81
CA THR A 341 -12.19 23.39 14.70
C THR A 341 -11.28 23.75 13.52
N THR A 342 -10.48 22.81 13.05
CA THR A 342 -9.56 22.99 11.92
C THR A 342 -10.07 22.41 10.59
N HIS A 343 -11.25 21.75 10.63
CA HIS A 343 -11.88 21.09 9.48
C HIS A 343 -13.34 21.55 9.28
N PRO A 344 -13.54 22.84 9.00
CA PRO A 344 -14.90 23.39 8.82
C PRO A 344 -15.61 22.71 7.64
N GLY A 345 -16.91 22.46 7.80
CA GLY A 345 -17.73 21.87 6.75
C GLY A 345 -17.65 20.35 6.65
N VAL A 346 -16.88 19.68 7.52
CA VAL A 346 -16.93 18.23 7.61
C VAL A 346 -18.33 17.78 8.07
N PRO A 347 -18.97 16.80 7.40
CA PRO A 347 -20.27 16.28 7.83
C PRO A 347 -20.19 15.61 9.21
N TYR A 348 -21.25 15.69 10.01
CA TYR A 348 -21.26 15.11 11.37
C TYR A 348 -20.11 15.65 12.23
N ASP A 349 -20.09 16.96 12.42
CA ASP A 349 -19.03 17.78 13.02
C ASP A 349 -18.91 17.71 14.56
N SER A 350 -19.41 16.64 15.14
CA SER A 350 -19.26 16.32 16.58
C SER A 350 -19.32 14.81 16.80
N VAL A 351 -18.75 14.35 17.92
CA VAL A 351 -18.80 12.92 18.29
C VAL A 351 -20.22 12.47 18.56
N GLU A 352 -21.06 13.36 19.08
CA GLU A 352 -22.49 13.16 19.28
C GLU A 352 -23.24 12.99 17.94
N ALA A 353 -22.89 13.78 16.92
CA ALA A 353 -23.46 13.66 15.58
C ALA A 353 -23.02 12.34 14.91
N LEU A 354 -21.74 11.95 15.06
CA LEU A 354 -21.24 10.65 14.61
C LEU A 354 -22.06 9.50 15.22
N ALA A 355 -22.21 9.48 16.54
CA ALA A 355 -22.94 8.43 17.26
C ALA A 355 -24.42 8.34 16.80
N LYS A 356 -25.08 9.50 16.65
CA LYS A 356 -26.50 9.59 16.22
C LYS A 356 -26.70 9.21 14.75
N SER A 357 -25.69 9.35 13.90
CA SER A 357 -25.79 9.09 12.47
C SER A 357 -26.18 7.66 12.13
N LYS A 358 -25.78 6.69 12.98
CA LYS A 358 -25.88 5.24 12.74
C LYS A 358 -25.18 4.76 11.46
N LEU A 359 -24.26 5.58 10.93
CA LEU A 359 -23.40 5.27 9.78
C LEU A 359 -22.03 4.73 10.20
N VAL A 360 -21.72 4.80 11.49
CA VAL A 360 -20.50 4.20 12.06
C VAL A 360 -20.57 2.69 11.92
N HIS A 361 -19.47 2.06 11.55
CA HIS A 361 -19.40 0.61 11.42
C HIS A 361 -19.88 -0.08 12.70
N PRO A 362 -20.73 -1.14 12.64
CA PRO A 362 -21.32 -1.77 13.83
C PRO A 362 -20.33 -2.15 14.92
N LEU A 363 -19.12 -2.59 14.55
CA LEU A 363 -18.05 -2.94 15.51
C LEU A 363 -17.52 -1.74 16.30
N HIS A 364 -17.71 -0.51 15.80
CA HIS A 364 -17.21 0.72 16.44
C HIS A 364 -18.33 1.57 17.04
N GLN A 365 -19.61 1.24 16.78
CA GLN A 365 -20.75 2.01 17.25
C GLN A 365 -20.76 2.16 18.77
N ALA A 366 -20.61 1.06 19.52
CA ALA A 366 -20.62 1.10 20.98
C ALA A 366 -19.51 1.99 21.57
N ALA A 367 -18.31 1.96 20.99
CA ALA A 367 -17.21 2.81 21.41
C ALA A 367 -17.44 4.28 21.06
N THR A 368 -18.14 4.56 19.95
CA THR A 368 -18.52 5.92 19.54
C THR A 368 -19.63 6.46 20.43
N ASP A 369 -20.63 5.64 20.75
CA ASP A 369 -21.71 6.00 21.69
C ASP A 369 -21.14 6.33 23.09
N ALA A 370 -20.19 5.52 23.59
CA ALA A 370 -19.48 5.79 24.85
C ALA A 370 -18.70 7.12 24.82
N SER A 371 -18.02 7.40 23.70
CA SER A 371 -17.30 8.68 23.54
C SER A 371 -18.25 9.88 23.48
N ALA A 372 -19.45 9.74 22.87
CA ALA A 372 -20.41 10.83 22.78
C ALA A 372 -20.88 11.32 24.15
N ILE A 373 -21.03 10.43 25.11
CA ILE A 373 -21.48 10.76 26.49
C ILE A 373 -20.32 10.98 27.45
N ALA A 374 -19.06 10.79 27.04
CA ALA A 374 -17.90 10.94 27.90
C ALA A 374 -17.69 12.40 28.35
N LEU A 375 -17.06 12.59 29.49
CA LEU A 375 -16.57 13.89 29.94
C LEU A 375 -15.42 14.37 29.04
N PRO A 376 -15.09 15.67 29.01
CA PRO A 376 -13.82 16.13 28.48
C PRO A 376 -12.63 15.44 29.17
N ALA A 377 -11.53 15.18 28.42
CA ALA A 377 -10.39 14.41 28.92
C ALA A 377 -9.71 15.03 30.15
N ASP A 378 -9.71 16.35 30.26
CA ASP A 378 -9.17 17.12 31.39
C ASP A 378 -10.09 17.13 32.63
N GLN A 379 -11.32 16.63 32.49
CA GLN A 379 -12.31 16.51 33.55
C GLN A 379 -12.62 15.06 33.92
N ASP A 380 -12.08 14.08 33.19
CA ASP A 380 -12.32 12.67 33.43
C ASP A 380 -11.25 12.06 34.34
N PRO A 381 -11.60 11.71 35.62
CA PRO A 381 -10.65 11.17 36.56
C PRO A 381 -9.91 9.91 36.08
N ALA A 382 -10.59 9.05 35.30
CA ALA A 382 -9.97 7.83 34.79
C ALA A 382 -8.90 8.16 33.75
N THR A 383 -9.18 9.09 32.85
CA THR A 383 -8.21 9.56 31.85
C THR A 383 -7.00 10.23 32.51
N LEU A 384 -7.23 11.05 33.53
CA LEU A 384 -6.15 11.72 34.30
C LEU A 384 -5.27 10.71 35.04
N GLU A 385 -5.86 9.67 35.62
CA GLU A 385 -5.10 8.60 36.27
C GLU A 385 -4.32 7.74 35.24
N ASP A 386 -4.89 7.45 34.10
CA ASP A 386 -4.19 6.78 32.99
C ASP A 386 -2.95 7.56 32.53
N ARG A 387 -3.01 8.91 32.48
CA ARG A 387 -1.84 9.76 32.16
C ARG A 387 -0.73 9.67 33.23
N LYS A 388 -1.09 9.58 34.49
CA LYS A 388 -0.11 9.34 35.57
C LYS A 388 0.51 7.96 35.46
N ASN A 389 -0.29 6.94 35.14
CA ASN A 389 0.22 5.59 34.95
C ASN A 389 1.16 5.50 33.73
N GLU A 390 0.88 6.21 32.62
CA GLU A 390 1.83 6.32 31.51
C GLU A 390 3.18 6.91 31.93
N GLN A 391 3.17 7.93 32.82
CA GLN A 391 4.43 8.48 33.34
C GLN A 391 5.15 7.45 34.21
N ARG A 392 4.44 6.75 35.10
CA ARG A 392 5.02 5.68 35.91
C ARG A 392 5.63 4.56 35.04
N TYR A 393 4.98 4.20 33.94
CA TYR A 393 5.54 3.25 32.95
C TYR A 393 6.87 3.77 32.39
N ARG A 394 6.93 5.03 31.94
CA ARG A 394 8.15 5.63 31.38
C ARG A 394 9.30 5.62 32.41
N ASP A 395 8.99 6.01 33.64
CA ASP A 395 9.98 6.06 34.72
C ASP A 395 10.53 4.66 35.08
N ALA A 396 9.64 3.68 35.20
CA ALA A 396 10.01 2.29 35.49
C ALA A 396 10.87 1.65 34.37
N PHE A 397 10.48 1.86 33.11
CA PHE A 397 11.25 1.35 31.97
C PHE A 397 12.61 2.04 31.85
N THR A 398 12.67 3.36 32.03
CA THR A 398 13.93 4.12 32.01
C THR A 398 14.87 3.62 33.11
N ALA A 399 14.40 3.53 34.34
CA ALA A 399 15.22 3.06 35.46
C ALA A 399 15.74 1.64 35.29
N ALA A 400 14.87 0.72 34.82
CA ALA A 400 15.27 -0.66 34.59
C ALA A 400 16.29 -0.80 33.43
N MET A 401 16.10 -0.07 32.34
CA MET A 401 17.04 -0.09 31.20
C MET A 401 18.38 0.54 31.58
N ASP A 402 18.39 1.61 32.41
CA ASP A 402 19.62 2.24 32.88
C ASP A 402 20.40 1.29 33.80
N ALA A 403 19.73 0.69 34.76
CA ALA A 403 20.35 -0.26 35.69
C ALA A 403 20.97 -1.47 35.02
N ALA A 404 20.38 -1.95 33.92
CA ALA A 404 20.85 -3.11 33.14
C ALA A 404 21.70 -2.72 31.92
N HIS A 405 21.93 -1.42 31.69
CA HIS A 405 22.65 -0.91 30.50
C HIS A 405 22.08 -1.44 29.20
N ILE A 406 20.73 -1.39 29.01
CA ILE A 406 20.03 -1.87 27.84
C ILE A 406 19.93 -0.75 26.80
N ASP A 407 20.34 -1.05 25.55
CA ASP A 407 20.23 -0.13 24.42
C ASP A 407 18.82 -0.10 23.82
N ALA A 408 18.20 -1.28 23.66
CA ALA A 408 16.85 -1.43 23.12
C ALA A 408 16.20 -2.70 23.66
N LEU A 409 14.86 -2.74 23.61
CA LEU A 409 14.09 -3.94 23.95
C LEU A 409 13.64 -4.69 22.71
N VAL A 410 13.61 -6.02 22.79
CA VAL A 410 13.17 -6.90 21.71
C VAL A 410 12.11 -7.88 22.19
N PHE A 411 11.09 -8.07 21.36
CA PHE A 411 10.00 -9.03 21.58
C PHE A 411 9.22 -9.25 20.26
N PRO A 412 8.35 -10.27 20.15
CA PRO A 412 7.48 -10.42 18.99
C PRO A 412 6.61 -9.17 18.79
N THR A 413 6.43 -8.71 17.55
CA THR A 413 5.56 -7.54 17.32
C THR A 413 4.13 -7.81 17.76
N TRP A 414 3.65 -9.05 17.56
CA TRP A 414 2.31 -9.47 17.93
C TRP A 414 2.34 -10.87 18.56
N ALA A 415 1.47 -11.15 19.52
CA ALA A 415 1.50 -12.42 20.25
C ALA A 415 0.70 -13.56 19.61
N GLN A 416 -0.09 -13.26 18.59
CA GLN A 416 -0.94 -14.22 17.89
C GLN A 416 -0.68 -14.17 16.39
N LEU A 417 -1.00 -15.22 15.66
CA LEU A 417 -1.12 -15.16 14.22
C LEU A 417 -2.25 -14.19 13.82
N PRO A 418 -2.25 -13.64 12.61
CA PRO A 418 -3.40 -12.86 12.12
C PRO A 418 -4.70 -13.63 12.32
N ALA A 419 -5.75 -12.95 12.77
CA ALA A 419 -7.08 -13.55 12.89
C ALA A 419 -7.61 -13.96 11.53
N ARG A 420 -8.48 -14.98 11.47
CA ARG A 420 -9.21 -15.28 10.24
C ARG A 420 -10.11 -14.12 9.87
N ASN A 421 -10.15 -13.81 8.58
CA ASN A 421 -10.98 -12.73 8.07
C ASN A 421 -12.46 -13.08 8.23
N GLY A 422 -13.21 -12.24 8.97
CA GLY A 422 -14.60 -12.44 9.32
C GLY A 422 -15.60 -11.85 8.34
N ASP A 423 -15.19 -11.49 7.12
CA ASP A 423 -16.05 -10.84 6.12
C ASP A 423 -17.32 -11.63 5.75
N ARG A 424 -17.35 -12.92 6.03
CA ARG A 424 -18.50 -13.83 5.81
C ARG A 424 -19.16 -14.32 7.10
N ASN A 425 -18.53 -14.10 8.25
CA ASN A 425 -19.04 -14.55 9.54
C ASN A 425 -18.50 -13.70 10.68
N THR A 426 -19.29 -12.75 11.15
CA THR A 426 -18.95 -11.90 12.29
C THR A 426 -18.69 -12.66 13.59
N GLN A 427 -19.22 -13.88 13.73
CA GLN A 427 -18.97 -14.75 14.89
C GLN A 427 -17.49 -15.16 14.97
N LEU A 428 -16.83 -15.42 13.83
CA LEU A 428 -15.40 -15.76 13.80
C LEU A 428 -14.49 -14.61 14.24
N MET A 429 -14.97 -13.35 14.20
CA MET A 429 -14.26 -12.20 14.71
C MET A 429 -14.31 -12.09 16.24
N VAL A 430 -15.28 -12.74 16.87
CA VAL A 430 -15.47 -12.72 18.34
C VAL A 430 -14.66 -13.84 19.00
N ASP A 431 -14.33 -14.89 18.26
CA ASP A 431 -13.65 -16.10 18.78
C ASP A 431 -12.12 -15.97 18.89
N THR A 432 -11.54 -14.83 18.50
CA THR A 432 -10.16 -14.53 18.90
C THR A 432 -10.13 -14.30 20.41
N PRO A 433 -9.31 -15.06 21.17
CA PRO A 433 -9.25 -14.92 22.61
C PRO A 433 -8.86 -13.50 23.00
N ARG A 434 -9.83 -12.65 23.31
CA ARG A 434 -9.54 -11.43 24.05
C ARG A 434 -9.21 -11.83 25.47
N PRO A 435 -8.13 -11.33 26.05
CA PRO A 435 -7.92 -11.53 27.49
C PRO A 435 -9.17 -11.03 28.22
N PRO A 436 -9.63 -11.75 29.22
CA PRO A 436 -10.77 -11.30 30.01
C PRO A 436 -10.50 -9.91 30.57
N PRO A 437 -11.51 -9.04 30.73
CA PRO A 437 -11.36 -7.68 31.23
C PRO A 437 -10.58 -7.56 32.55
N ASN A 438 -10.47 -8.63 33.31
CA ASN A 438 -9.83 -8.73 34.61
C ASN A 438 -8.48 -9.47 34.60
N ALA A 439 -7.86 -9.67 33.44
CA ALA A 439 -6.60 -10.41 33.30
C ALA A 439 -5.38 -9.58 33.73
N GLY A 440 -5.41 -8.95 34.88
CA GLY A 440 -4.27 -8.27 35.55
C GLY A 440 -3.57 -7.16 34.75
N PRO A 441 -2.78 -6.33 35.40
CA PRO A 441 -2.16 -5.12 34.79
C PRO A 441 -1.17 -5.42 33.65
N THR A 442 -0.62 -6.63 33.59
CA THR A 442 0.33 -7.05 32.52
C THR A 442 -0.31 -7.80 31.36
N ALA A 443 -1.61 -8.01 31.38
CA ALA A 443 -2.29 -8.70 30.29
C ALA A 443 -2.48 -7.77 29.10
N LEU A 444 -1.41 -7.57 28.35
CA LEU A 444 -1.47 -6.86 27.05
C LEU A 444 -2.23 -7.69 25.99
N GLY A 445 -2.60 -8.94 26.33
CA GLY A 445 -3.18 -9.87 25.39
C GLY A 445 -2.27 -10.10 24.20
N SER A 446 -2.81 -10.05 22.99
CA SER A 446 -2.02 -10.12 21.76
C SER A 446 -1.32 -8.81 21.41
N SER A 447 -1.66 -7.71 22.08
CA SER A 447 -1.29 -6.32 21.69
C SER A 447 0.05 -5.88 22.28
N LEU A 448 1.13 -6.59 22.01
CA LEU A 448 2.48 -6.29 22.54
C LEU A 448 2.99 -4.91 22.10
N THR A 449 2.54 -4.45 20.93
CA THR A 449 2.85 -3.12 20.40
C THR A 449 2.44 -1.97 21.32
N PHE A 450 1.48 -2.21 22.22
CA PHE A 450 0.97 -1.17 23.11
C PHE A 450 2.04 -0.64 24.09
N VAL A 451 3.09 -1.42 24.38
CA VAL A 451 4.22 -0.99 25.22
C VAL A 451 4.86 0.30 24.70
N GLY A 452 5.30 0.31 23.43
CA GLY A 452 5.91 1.50 22.82
C GLY A 452 4.96 2.69 22.74
N SER A 453 3.64 2.41 22.60
CA SER A 453 2.62 3.46 22.57
C SER A 453 2.43 4.14 23.93
N MET A 454 2.36 3.38 25.02
CA MET A 454 2.27 3.92 26.38
C MET A 454 3.51 4.73 26.76
N LEU A 455 4.67 4.27 26.33
CA LEU A 455 5.94 4.95 26.54
C LEU A 455 6.10 6.20 25.66
N GLN A 456 5.33 6.33 24.57
CA GLN A 456 5.49 7.35 23.53
C GLN A 456 6.88 7.28 22.85
N TRP A 457 7.53 6.14 22.92
CA TRP A 457 8.86 5.87 22.41
C TRP A 457 8.84 5.29 20.99
N PRO A 458 9.97 5.39 20.26
CA PRO A 458 10.07 4.83 18.93
C PRO A 458 10.12 3.31 19.00
N ALA A 459 9.38 2.68 18.11
CA ALA A 459 9.38 1.23 17.96
C ALA A 459 9.23 0.83 16.50
N LEU A 460 10.04 -0.13 16.07
CA LEU A 460 10.10 -0.59 14.70
C LEU A 460 9.73 -2.08 14.67
N SER A 461 8.92 -2.47 13.67
CA SER A 461 8.72 -3.87 13.30
C SER A 461 9.51 -4.18 12.04
N VAL A 462 10.28 -5.25 12.05
CA VAL A 462 11.01 -5.76 10.89
C VAL A 462 10.65 -7.23 10.67
N PRO A 463 10.51 -7.71 9.40
CA PRO A 463 10.21 -9.11 9.13
C PRO A 463 11.23 -10.04 9.76
N CYS A 464 10.76 -11.06 10.49
CA CYS A 464 11.65 -12.07 11.10
C CYS A 464 11.32 -13.50 10.66
N GLY A 465 10.42 -13.71 9.71
CA GLY A 465 10.08 -14.99 9.12
C GLY A 465 8.58 -15.23 9.03
N TYR A 466 8.20 -16.50 8.97
CA TYR A 466 6.82 -16.95 8.76
C TYR A 466 6.47 -18.06 9.74
N ALA A 467 5.22 -18.11 10.19
CA ALA A 467 4.72 -19.13 11.10
C ALA A 467 3.28 -19.52 10.73
N GLY A 468 2.95 -20.78 10.77
CA GLY A 468 1.63 -21.34 10.45
C GLY A 468 1.03 -20.76 9.16
N ASP A 469 0.51 -21.56 8.28
CA ASP A 469 -0.12 -21.15 7.01
C ASP A 469 0.68 -20.07 6.23
N ASP A 470 2.01 -20.06 6.36
CA ASP A 470 2.96 -19.10 5.77
C ASP A 470 2.69 -17.62 6.11
N LEU A 471 2.15 -17.35 7.30
CA LEU A 471 1.82 -16.00 7.74
C LEU A 471 3.05 -15.27 8.28
N PRO A 472 3.30 -14.02 7.80
CA PRO A 472 4.46 -13.25 8.21
C PRO A 472 4.51 -12.95 9.71
N GLN A 473 5.72 -12.86 10.24
CA GLN A 473 6.02 -12.49 11.62
C GLN A 473 6.97 -11.32 11.67
N GLY A 474 6.83 -10.48 12.70
CA GLY A 474 7.68 -9.30 12.92
C GLY A 474 8.41 -9.36 14.26
N LEU A 475 9.70 -9.04 14.22
CA LEU A 475 10.49 -8.66 15.38
C LEU A 475 10.22 -7.18 15.69
N GLN A 476 9.78 -6.87 16.91
CA GLN A 476 9.73 -5.49 17.40
C GLN A 476 11.03 -5.12 18.10
N ILE A 477 11.60 -3.98 17.69
CA ILE A 477 12.73 -3.32 18.36
C ILE A 477 12.21 -2.01 18.92
N LEU A 478 12.25 -1.83 20.25
CA LEU A 478 11.77 -0.66 20.98
C LEU A 478 12.96 0.10 21.55
N GLY A 479 13.17 1.33 21.11
CA GLY A 479 14.19 2.24 21.62
C GLY A 479 13.66 3.14 22.73
N ARG A 480 14.55 3.97 23.32
CA ARG A 480 14.17 5.08 24.17
C ARG A 480 13.65 6.25 23.32
N ALA A 481 13.02 7.24 23.93
CA ALA A 481 12.63 8.45 23.20
C ALA A 481 13.83 9.01 22.41
N TRP A 482 13.62 9.32 21.14
CA TRP A 482 14.59 9.89 20.18
C TRP A 482 15.72 8.93 19.73
N ASP A 483 15.59 7.64 20.00
CA ASP A 483 16.54 6.60 19.59
C ASP A 483 16.24 6.01 18.19
N GLU A 484 15.50 6.72 17.34
CA GLU A 484 15.14 6.23 16.00
C GLU A 484 16.35 5.76 15.20
N SER A 485 17.43 6.55 15.16
CA SER A 485 18.65 6.19 14.43
C SER A 485 19.24 4.87 14.93
N ARG A 486 19.24 4.63 16.24
CA ARG A 486 19.77 3.41 16.83
C ARG A 486 18.95 2.18 16.43
N ILE A 487 17.62 2.23 16.61
CA ILE A 487 16.76 1.08 16.28
C ILE A 487 16.66 0.83 14.78
N ILE A 488 16.77 1.87 13.94
CA ILE A 488 16.89 1.74 12.48
C ILE A 488 18.19 1.01 12.11
N GLY A 489 19.31 1.37 12.74
CA GLY A 489 20.56 0.66 12.54
C GLY A 489 20.48 -0.82 12.89
N TYR A 490 19.87 -1.15 14.04
CA TYR A 490 19.67 -2.55 14.48
C TYR A 490 18.75 -3.33 13.52
N ALA A 491 17.65 -2.73 13.11
CA ALA A 491 16.73 -3.33 12.15
C ALA A 491 17.39 -3.57 10.79
N PHE A 492 18.20 -2.62 10.30
CA PHE A 492 18.92 -2.76 9.05
C PHE A 492 19.97 -3.89 9.15
N ALA A 493 20.75 -3.95 10.21
CA ALA A 493 21.73 -5.02 10.41
C ALA A 493 21.05 -6.40 10.44
N TYR A 494 19.89 -6.51 11.12
CA TYR A 494 19.08 -7.74 11.17
C TYR A 494 18.51 -8.10 9.78
N GLU A 495 17.90 -7.13 9.08
CA GLU A 495 17.38 -7.32 7.72
C GLU A 495 18.47 -7.84 6.77
N GLN A 496 19.66 -7.22 6.81
CA GLN A 496 20.81 -7.61 5.95
C GLN A 496 21.41 -8.97 6.29
N ALA A 497 21.22 -9.45 7.53
CA ALA A 497 21.67 -10.77 7.94
C ALA A 497 20.67 -11.89 7.58
N THR A 498 19.38 -11.58 7.44
CA THR A 498 18.31 -12.60 7.38
C THR A 498 17.51 -12.61 6.08
N HIS A 499 17.25 -11.45 5.47
CA HIS A 499 16.50 -11.31 4.21
C HIS A 499 15.17 -12.09 4.19
N TYR A 500 14.37 -11.98 5.26
CA TYR A 500 13.16 -12.80 5.42
C TYR A 500 12.01 -12.44 4.49
N ARG A 501 11.99 -11.21 3.93
CA ARG A 501 10.88 -10.85 3.07
C ARG A 501 10.85 -11.67 1.78
N VAL A 502 9.67 -12.23 1.46
CA VAL A 502 9.33 -12.80 0.15
C VAL A 502 8.04 -12.15 -0.36
N PRO A 503 7.84 -12.03 -1.67
CA PRO A 503 6.59 -11.48 -2.22
C PRO A 503 5.39 -12.36 -1.89
N PRO A 504 4.19 -11.77 -1.69
CA PRO A 504 3.00 -12.54 -1.39
C PRO A 504 2.52 -13.36 -2.60
N PRO A 505 2.09 -14.61 -2.40
CA PRO A 505 1.71 -15.51 -3.49
C PRO A 505 0.40 -15.12 -4.19
N THR A 506 -0.46 -14.33 -3.54
CA THR A 506 -1.78 -13.98 -4.10
C THR A 506 -1.74 -12.80 -5.07
N THR A 507 -0.64 -12.06 -5.09
CA THR A 507 -0.43 -10.91 -5.99
C THR A 507 0.88 -11.05 -6.77
N PRO A 508 1.03 -12.12 -7.58
CA PRO A 508 2.25 -12.39 -8.35
C PRO A 508 2.56 -11.23 -9.32
N PRO A 509 3.74 -11.25 -9.96
CA PRO A 509 4.00 -10.37 -11.10
C PRO A 509 2.84 -10.45 -12.09
N LEU A 510 2.38 -9.29 -12.58
CA LEU A 510 1.47 -9.31 -13.71
C LEU A 510 2.25 -9.95 -14.86
N SER A 511 1.89 -11.20 -15.24
CA SER A 511 2.25 -11.68 -16.58
C SER A 511 1.85 -10.56 -17.53
N GLU A 512 2.70 -10.25 -18.53
CA GLU A 512 2.36 -9.27 -19.57
C GLU A 512 0.88 -9.43 -19.87
N SER A 513 0.05 -8.45 -19.53
CA SER A 513 -1.38 -8.62 -19.69
C SER A 513 -1.58 -8.91 -21.16
N LEU A 514 -2.43 -9.86 -21.49
CA LEU A 514 -2.73 -10.13 -22.91
C LEU A 514 -3.04 -8.82 -23.64
N ALA A 515 -3.59 -7.83 -22.92
CA ALA A 515 -3.81 -6.47 -23.42
C ALA A 515 -2.50 -5.74 -23.74
N SER A 516 -1.45 -5.85 -22.92
CA SER A 516 -0.15 -5.21 -23.20
C SER A 516 0.52 -5.75 -24.45
N LYS A 517 0.23 -7.00 -24.80
CA LYS A 517 0.68 -7.58 -26.08
C LYS A 517 0.05 -6.91 -27.29
N PHE A 518 -1.15 -6.34 -27.15
CA PHE A 518 -1.81 -5.59 -28.22
C PHE A 518 -1.35 -4.14 -28.31
N ILE A 519 -1.10 -3.47 -27.18
CA ILE A 519 -0.77 -2.05 -27.14
C ILE A 519 0.49 -1.76 -27.94
N GLY A 520 0.39 -0.80 -28.86
CA GLY A 520 1.48 -0.38 -29.74
C GLY A 520 1.02 -0.08 -31.16
N THR A 521 1.99 0.25 -31.99
CA THR A 521 1.81 0.45 -33.43
C THR A 521 2.25 -0.81 -34.16
N TRP A 522 1.43 -1.24 -35.11
CA TRP A 522 1.62 -2.47 -35.85
C TRP A 522 1.62 -2.18 -37.35
N LYS A 523 2.56 -2.77 -38.08
CA LYS A 523 2.65 -2.72 -39.53
C LYS A 523 2.06 -4.00 -40.12
N LEU A 524 1.23 -3.88 -41.14
CA LEU A 524 0.69 -5.02 -41.85
C LEU A 524 1.79 -5.69 -42.68
N ILE A 525 1.98 -7.01 -42.51
CA ILE A 525 2.98 -7.79 -43.26
C ILE A 525 2.35 -8.81 -44.19
N ALA A 526 1.12 -9.28 -43.90
CA ALA A 526 0.42 -10.21 -44.81
C ALA A 526 -1.10 -10.12 -44.63
N ILE A 527 -1.83 -10.46 -45.69
CA ILE A 527 -3.27 -10.80 -45.66
C ILE A 527 -3.45 -12.14 -46.33
N ASN A 528 -3.96 -13.12 -45.59
CA ASN A 528 -4.19 -14.48 -46.05
C ASN A 528 -5.66 -14.86 -45.93
N ASP A 529 -6.12 -15.80 -46.73
CA ASP A 529 -7.36 -16.53 -46.49
C ASP A 529 -7.00 -17.89 -45.88
N ARG A 530 -7.59 -18.21 -44.75
CA ARG A 530 -7.43 -19.48 -44.02
C ARG A 530 -8.68 -20.32 -44.21
N ASP A 531 -8.52 -21.52 -44.71
CA ASP A 531 -9.61 -22.47 -44.88
C ASP A 531 -10.03 -23.17 -43.57
N ALA A 532 -11.03 -24.05 -43.64
CA ALA A 532 -11.52 -24.81 -42.50
C ALA A 532 -10.50 -25.84 -41.96
N ALA A 533 -9.53 -26.27 -42.77
CA ALA A 533 -8.44 -27.16 -42.35
C ALA A 533 -7.25 -26.40 -41.74
N GLY A 534 -7.28 -25.05 -41.76
CA GLY A 534 -6.24 -24.19 -41.22
C GLY A 534 -5.14 -23.80 -42.22
N ALA A 535 -5.22 -24.25 -43.47
CA ALA A 535 -4.27 -23.87 -44.51
C ALA A 535 -4.46 -22.41 -44.93
N GLU A 536 -3.35 -21.66 -45.00
CA GLU A 536 -3.35 -20.26 -45.41
C GLU A 536 -2.83 -20.06 -46.82
N THR A 537 -3.54 -19.26 -47.57
CA THR A 537 -3.14 -18.84 -48.92
C THR A 537 -3.19 -17.32 -49.03
N PRO A 538 -2.23 -16.64 -49.68
CA PRO A 538 -2.29 -15.20 -49.89
C PRO A 538 -3.62 -14.83 -50.56
N THR A 539 -4.31 -13.82 -50.04
CA THR A 539 -5.55 -13.35 -50.61
C THR A 539 -5.29 -12.64 -51.95
N ALA A 540 -6.19 -12.83 -52.95
CA ALA A 540 -6.15 -12.10 -54.21
C ALA A 540 -6.20 -10.55 -54.04
N ARG A 541 -6.55 -10.07 -52.87
CA ARG A 541 -6.59 -8.64 -52.47
C ARG A 541 -5.42 -8.29 -51.56
N ALA A 542 -4.20 -8.75 -51.85
CA ALA A 542 -3.01 -8.46 -51.06
C ALA A 542 -2.90 -6.97 -50.72
N ALA A 543 -2.56 -6.66 -49.50
CA ALA A 543 -2.33 -5.28 -49.04
C ALA A 543 -0.99 -4.78 -49.57
N ALA A 544 -0.94 -3.52 -49.98
CA ALA A 544 0.32 -2.83 -50.28
C ALA A 544 0.96 -2.32 -48.98
N ASP A 545 0.17 -1.76 -48.06
CA ASP A 545 0.61 -1.24 -46.78
C ASP A 545 -0.55 -1.18 -45.77
N GLY A 546 -0.24 -1.14 -44.47
CA GLY A 546 -1.25 -0.97 -43.44
C GLY A 546 -0.67 -0.70 -42.05
N GLN A 547 -1.44 0.04 -41.29
CA GLN A 547 -1.11 0.37 -39.89
C GLN A 547 -2.30 0.07 -38.99
N LEU A 548 -2.00 -0.51 -37.83
CA LEU A 548 -2.94 -0.71 -36.74
C LEU A 548 -2.32 -0.13 -35.47
N ILE A 549 -3.09 0.64 -34.74
CA ILE A 549 -2.68 1.21 -33.44
C ILE A 549 -3.68 0.76 -32.38
N TYR A 550 -3.17 0.15 -31.32
CA TYR A 550 -3.90 -0.06 -30.07
C TYR A 550 -3.29 0.81 -28.99
N SER A 551 -4.06 1.73 -28.44
CA SER A 551 -3.62 2.59 -27.35
C SER A 551 -4.00 2.03 -25.98
N ALA A 552 -3.19 2.32 -24.96
CA ALA A 552 -3.43 1.88 -23.58
C ALA A 552 -4.77 2.39 -22.99
N ASN A 553 -5.28 3.53 -23.47
CA ASN A 553 -6.58 4.09 -23.09
C ASN A 553 -7.78 3.44 -23.80
N GLY A 554 -7.59 2.30 -24.45
CA GLY A 554 -8.67 1.56 -25.11
C GLY A 554 -9.07 2.11 -26.48
N ARG A 555 -8.34 3.07 -27.06
CA ARG A 555 -8.59 3.58 -28.42
C ARG A 555 -7.86 2.75 -29.45
N LEU A 556 -8.43 2.68 -30.65
CA LEU A 556 -7.80 2.02 -31.80
C LEU A 556 -7.92 2.86 -33.08
N SER A 557 -6.98 2.64 -33.99
CA SER A 557 -7.03 3.12 -35.37
C SER A 557 -6.50 2.05 -36.32
N VAL A 558 -7.17 1.85 -37.44
CA VAL A 558 -6.78 0.90 -38.49
C VAL A 558 -6.78 1.61 -39.82
N GLN A 559 -5.70 1.46 -40.59
CA GLN A 559 -5.56 1.96 -41.96
C GLN A 559 -4.91 0.88 -42.82
N ILE A 560 -5.52 0.52 -43.93
CA ILE A 560 -5.00 -0.47 -44.86
C ILE A 560 -5.18 0.02 -46.28
N ILE A 561 -4.09 0.08 -47.05
CA ILE A 561 -4.05 0.43 -48.49
C ILE A 561 -3.83 -0.87 -49.24
N ARG A 562 -4.73 -1.19 -50.17
CA ARG A 562 -4.66 -2.41 -50.97
C ARG A 562 -3.86 -2.19 -52.25
N THR A 563 -3.27 -3.23 -52.76
CA THR A 563 -2.59 -3.23 -54.08
C THR A 563 -3.53 -2.74 -55.19
N GLY A 564 -3.05 -1.87 -56.06
CA GLY A 564 -3.83 -1.31 -57.15
C GLY A 564 -4.69 -0.09 -56.79
N ARG A 565 -4.52 0.48 -55.60
CA ARG A 565 -5.19 1.72 -55.16
C ARG A 565 -4.88 2.90 -56.08
N ASP A 566 -3.67 2.93 -56.66
CA ASP A 566 -3.20 3.91 -57.63
C ASP A 566 -4.01 3.90 -58.94
N LYS A 567 -4.73 2.80 -59.22
CA LYS A 567 -5.60 2.63 -60.40
C LYS A 567 -7.06 3.04 -60.17
N VAL A 568 -7.39 3.50 -58.95
CA VAL A 568 -8.75 3.89 -58.57
C VAL A 568 -8.81 5.40 -58.33
N PRO A 569 -9.90 6.09 -58.76
CA PRO A 569 -10.03 7.55 -58.54
C PRO A 569 -9.79 7.94 -57.08
N ALA A 570 -9.13 9.08 -56.86
CA ALA A 570 -8.81 9.57 -55.51
C ALA A 570 -10.05 9.79 -54.64
N THR A 571 -11.20 10.01 -55.23
CA THR A 571 -12.50 10.18 -54.56
C THR A 571 -13.17 8.87 -54.17
N SER A 572 -12.67 7.70 -54.64
CA SER A 572 -13.23 6.38 -54.31
C SER A 572 -12.62 5.85 -53.01
N SER A 573 -13.42 5.20 -52.16
CA SER A 573 -12.98 4.43 -51.02
C SER A 573 -12.49 3.02 -51.36
N ASP A 574 -12.61 2.60 -52.61
CA ASP A 574 -12.18 1.27 -53.04
C ASP A 574 -10.66 1.11 -52.86
N GLY A 575 -10.26 -0.05 -52.35
CA GLY A 575 -8.85 -0.32 -52.07
C GLY A 575 -8.29 0.34 -50.80
N PHE A 576 -9.12 1.04 -50.04
CA PHE A 576 -8.71 1.64 -48.76
C PHE A 576 -9.67 1.22 -47.65
N THR A 577 -9.12 0.82 -46.51
CA THR A 577 -9.88 0.56 -45.29
C THR A 577 -9.36 1.47 -44.19
N SER A 578 -10.23 2.29 -43.60
CA SER A 578 -9.86 3.14 -42.49
C SER A 578 -11.00 3.24 -41.49
N TYR A 579 -10.71 2.97 -40.22
CA TYR A 579 -11.63 3.19 -39.13
C TYR A 579 -10.88 3.46 -37.85
N PHE A 580 -11.56 4.11 -36.90
CA PHE A 580 -11.10 4.37 -35.56
C PHE A 580 -12.22 4.09 -34.54
N GLY A 581 -11.86 3.90 -33.30
CA GLY A 581 -12.84 3.63 -32.26
C GLY A 581 -12.22 3.16 -30.97
N THR A 582 -12.91 2.24 -30.30
CA THR A 582 -12.43 1.59 -29.08
C THR A 582 -12.24 0.09 -29.27
N TRP A 583 -11.40 -0.52 -28.42
CA TRP A 583 -11.17 -1.95 -28.46
C TRP A 583 -11.35 -2.59 -27.08
N LYS A 584 -11.78 -3.86 -27.10
CA LYS A 584 -11.97 -4.66 -25.88
C LYS A 584 -11.57 -6.10 -26.14
N LEU A 585 -10.75 -6.67 -25.29
CA LEU A 585 -10.40 -8.10 -25.32
C LEU A 585 -11.50 -8.95 -24.68
N LEU A 586 -11.73 -10.11 -25.30
CA LEU A 586 -12.51 -11.22 -24.78
C LEU A 586 -11.61 -12.47 -24.73
N PRO A 587 -10.77 -12.63 -23.69
CA PRO A 587 -9.74 -13.67 -23.66
C PRO A 587 -10.29 -15.09 -23.76
N VAL A 588 -11.42 -15.37 -23.12
CA VAL A 588 -12.08 -16.69 -23.15
C VAL A 588 -12.46 -17.11 -24.58
N GLU A 589 -12.80 -16.14 -25.42
CA GLU A 589 -13.17 -16.37 -26.81
C GLU A 589 -11.99 -16.23 -27.77
N SER A 590 -10.79 -15.92 -27.26
CA SER A 590 -9.60 -15.60 -28.05
C SER A 590 -9.87 -14.55 -29.10
N CYS A 591 -10.62 -13.49 -28.77
CA CYS A 591 -10.96 -12.44 -29.71
C CYS A 591 -10.83 -11.03 -29.12
N VAL A 592 -10.69 -10.05 -30.01
CA VAL A 592 -10.76 -8.62 -29.73
C VAL A 592 -11.94 -8.02 -30.49
N ILE A 593 -12.70 -7.18 -29.83
CA ILE A 593 -13.79 -6.41 -30.43
C ILE A 593 -13.24 -5.04 -30.79
N HIS A 594 -13.40 -4.63 -32.04
CA HIS A 594 -13.19 -3.27 -32.52
C HIS A 594 -14.56 -2.59 -32.64
N GLN A 595 -14.88 -1.70 -31.70
CA GLN A 595 -16.05 -0.84 -31.80
C GLN A 595 -15.66 0.34 -32.70
N GLN A 596 -16.28 0.44 -33.86
CA GLN A 596 -15.93 1.42 -34.90
C GLN A 596 -16.75 2.70 -34.70
N ASP A 597 -16.18 3.70 -34.01
CA ASP A 597 -16.84 5.00 -33.80
C ASP A 597 -16.94 5.78 -35.13
N GLY A 598 -15.93 5.63 -36.00
CA GLY A 598 -15.92 6.16 -37.36
C GLY A 598 -15.31 5.15 -38.33
N ASN A 599 -15.86 5.06 -39.55
CA ASN A 599 -15.39 4.20 -40.61
C ASN A 599 -15.57 4.89 -41.96
N LEU A 600 -14.60 4.76 -42.86
CA LEU A 600 -14.68 5.28 -44.23
C LEU A 600 -15.90 4.70 -44.99
N ASN A 601 -16.21 3.43 -44.73
CA ASN A 601 -17.49 2.86 -45.12
C ASN A 601 -18.55 3.20 -44.05
N GLN A 602 -19.37 4.19 -44.33
CA GLN A 602 -20.40 4.70 -43.43
C GLN A 602 -21.36 3.63 -42.91
N ALA A 603 -21.63 2.59 -43.70
CA ALA A 603 -22.49 1.47 -43.29
C ALA A 603 -21.89 0.64 -42.13
N GLN A 604 -20.61 0.75 -41.88
CA GLN A 604 -19.91 0.05 -40.78
C GLN A 604 -19.64 0.95 -39.60
N ALA A 605 -19.84 2.27 -39.68
CA ALA A 605 -19.73 3.17 -38.56
C ALA A 605 -20.75 2.82 -37.45
N GLY A 606 -20.33 2.83 -36.21
CA GLY A 606 -21.16 2.41 -35.06
C GLY A 606 -21.22 0.89 -34.82
N GLN A 607 -20.66 0.07 -35.75
CA GLN A 607 -20.70 -1.39 -35.61
C GLN A 607 -19.48 -1.96 -34.85
N ALA A 608 -19.68 -3.11 -34.20
CA ALA A 608 -18.63 -3.88 -33.58
C ALA A 608 -18.07 -4.95 -34.52
N ALA A 609 -16.76 -4.93 -34.75
CA ALA A 609 -16.08 -5.94 -35.58
C ALA A 609 -15.30 -6.92 -34.68
N LYS A 610 -15.71 -8.18 -34.67
CA LYS A 610 -15.03 -9.26 -33.96
C LYS A 610 -13.81 -9.72 -34.73
N ARG A 611 -12.64 -9.87 -34.05
CA ARG A 611 -11.38 -10.37 -34.62
C ARG A 611 -10.82 -11.45 -33.70
N TYR A 612 -10.61 -12.65 -34.21
CA TYR A 612 -9.95 -13.73 -33.49
C TYR A 612 -8.45 -13.57 -33.61
N TYR A 613 -7.75 -13.60 -32.50
CA TYR A 613 -6.32 -13.32 -32.47
C TYR A 613 -5.47 -14.56 -32.15
N THR A 614 -4.26 -14.56 -32.68
CA THR A 614 -3.15 -15.42 -32.24
C THR A 614 -1.86 -14.63 -32.32
N PHE A 615 -0.89 -15.01 -31.49
CA PHE A 615 0.49 -14.53 -31.57
C PHE A 615 1.37 -15.71 -31.97
N ASP A 616 2.29 -15.51 -32.90
CA ASP A 616 3.31 -16.50 -33.24
C ASP A 616 4.56 -16.37 -32.34
N ALA A 617 5.54 -17.27 -32.53
CA ALA A 617 6.77 -17.26 -31.74
C ALA A 617 7.67 -16.03 -32.00
N ALA A 618 7.50 -15.33 -33.11
CA ALA A 618 8.19 -14.09 -33.44
C ALA A 618 7.48 -12.85 -32.85
N GLY A 619 6.28 -13.02 -32.27
CA GLY A 619 5.49 -11.95 -31.71
C GLY A 619 4.57 -11.26 -32.72
N HIS A 620 4.39 -11.79 -33.94
CA HIS A 620 3.43 -11.24 -34.88
C HIS A 620 2.00 -11.48 -34.38
N LEU A 621 1.14 -10.47 -34.55
CA LEU A 621 -0.29 -10.53 -34.26
C LEU A 621 -1.08 -10.91 -35.48
N SER A 622 -1.76 -12.05 -35.46
CA SER A 622 -2.74 -12.43 -36.47
C SER A 622 -4.16 -12.09 -36.03
N LEU A 623 -4.90 -11.37 -36.84
CA LEU A 623 -6.31 -11.00 -36.61
C LEU A 623 -7.19 -11.60 -37.69
N ALA A 624 -7.97 -12.62 -37.33
CA ALA A 624 -8.88 -13.32 -38.28
C ALA A 624 -10.31 -12.78 -38.19
N THR A 625 -10.97 -12.61 -39.33
CA THR A 625 -12.41 -12.30 -39.38
C THR A 625 -13.26 -13.50 -38.91
N PRO A 626 -14.53 -13.30 -38.56
CA PRO A 626 -15.50 -14.40 -38.54
C PRO A 626 -15.52 -15.20 -39.84
N PRO A 627 -15.95 -16.47 -39.83
CA PRO A 627 -16.07 -17.27 -41.06
C PRO A 627 -16.98 -16.59 -42.09
N ARG A 628 -16.57 -16.63 -43.33
CA ARG A 628 -17.37 -16.16 -44.50
C ARG A 628 -17.22 -17.12 -45.67
N LYS A 629 -18.17 -17.08 -46.60
CA LYS A 629 -18.04 -17.81 -47.85
C LYS A 629 -17.11 -17.06 -48.82
N ARG A 630 -16.23 -17.76 -49.49
CA ARG A 630 -15.42 -17.22 -50.58
C ARG A 630 -16.26 -17.10 -51.85
N ASP A 631 -16.17 -15.94 -52.51
CA ASP A 631 -17.03 -15.62 -53.65
C ASP A 631 -16.76 -16.53 -54.87
N SER A 632 -15.52 -17.04 -55.02
CA SER A 632 -15.10 -17.83 -56.19
C SER A 632 -15.60 -19.28 -56.20
N ASP A 633 -15.77 -19.92 -55.05
CA ASP A 633 -16.04 -21.35 -54.89
C ASP A 633 -16.99 -21.70 -53.74
N GLY A 634 -17.46 -20.71 -53.00
CA GLY A 634 -18.35 -20.90 -51.87
C GLY A 634 -17.72 -21.53 -50.61
N ALA A 635 -16.41 -21.79 -50.62
CA ALA A 635 -15.70 -22.38 -49.49
C ALA A 635 -15.76 -21.48 -48.25
N GLN A 636 -15.86 -22.09 -47.05
CA GLN A 636 -15.77 -21.37 -45.79
C GLN A 636 -14.31 -20.96 -45.50
N ILE A 637 -14.09 -19.67 -45.39
CA ILE A 637 -12.77 -19.10 -45.14
C ILE A 637 -12.84 -18.02 -44.04
N ARG A 638 -11.67 -17.71 -43.46
CA ARG A 638 -11.45 -16.50 -42.65
C ARG A 638 -10.36 -15.67 -43.29
N THR A 639 -10.53 -14.36 -43.39
CA THR A 639 -9.43 -13.49 -43.78
C THR A 639 -8.59 -13.18 -42.57
N VAL A 640 -7.29 -13.43 -42.64
CA VAL A 640 -6.30 -13.26 -41.60
C VAL A 640 -5.38 -12.11 -41.96
N PHE A 641 -5.32 -11.09 -41.11
CA PHE A 641 -4.38 -9.97 -41.20
C PHE A 641 -3.22 -10.23 -40.26
N VAL A 642 -2.00 -10.29 -40.78
CA VAL A 642 -0.79 -10.54 -39.99
C VAL A 642 -0.02 -9.23 -39.82
N TRP A 643 0.30 -8.91 -38.59
CA TRP A 643 0.88 -7.63 -38.17
C TRP A 643 2.18 -7.83 -37.45
N GLU A 644 3.20 -7.06 -37.77
CA GLU A 644 4.47 -6.95 -37.08
C GLU A 644 4.48 -5.68 -36.21
N ARG A 645 4.95 -5.76 -34.96
CA ARG A 645 5.02 -4.61 -34.07
C ARG A 645 6.14 -3.67 -34.49
N ILE A 646 5.83 -2.39 -34.64
CA ILE A 646 6.83 -1.36 -34.86
C ILE A 646 7.45 -1.00 -33.50
N PRO A 647 8.79 -0.95 -33.38
CA PRO A 647 9.48 -0.58 -32.14
C PRO A 647 9.06 0.79 -31.60
#